data_a33759046e2a8fa8432ee1be95bf02e4
#
_entry.id   a33759046e2a8fa8432ee1be95bf02e4
#
_cell.length_a   1.000
_cell.length_b   1.000
_cell.length_c   1.000
_cell.angle_alpha   90.00
_cell.angle_beta   90.00
_cell.angle_gamma   90.00
#
_symmetry.space_group_name_H-M   'P 1'
#
loop_
_entity.id
_entity.type
_entity.pdbx_description
1 polymer ?
#
loop_
_entity_poly.entity_id
_entity_poly.type
_entity_poly.pdbx_seq_one_letter_code
_entity_poly.pdbx_strand_id
1 'polypeptide(L)'
;TRHLLSEIVQVSSYLEEPKNQFRKFTLKLDRSGRDLDEIITAVNNSIKVLEDFSQQSITTTKLSEGYNTKFSYFLKDDSVQIAENGMDDFVLSIPFTLAFSNKINKVQIKSKKLDFEKGNIKQINDTIKEVTIIESTNDKKQELKILIASKNNTDIALSFNSTKGKNIITDFGEEIPRVFCEFPLIGTENFGFPVIINSSLFNPTEQRNGIFLTDKSEDKIAENKAILITAVELYSSLLDYIDNSAKWENTFLLADLHKPAETNLISSNWFANFVTKPLQEKVLKTKIVNNENIGITSIKMQDGSTVDFPYDSNTKIVDELYDICNFSKYFILPLKSEIHEWNKIKWLNDYHITIKTIISLISENKDIESIASKFEITNEESYTWLNNFIKFLVSNEFDHLINATAILPNQSNVFKLKDSLYKESQAISEELKNLAFELGYDIRSELLCKEIEIEFLENKTRTPSYVAHEIERLLKPKLKEFPRTDSTKLISKQLLLWFNNHKDEAESIFTDLYKNRHLLRDDDEIIKDMEKAELLEHIIDKSGVSQEEFEEIIFKDGKIMIKVVGDLYPDSEDEIEQSYKLADHSDEKSRITISEEAQELILTELKAKEFSIPENLKIKYTIITGISKPDGSPVKIVVKSGKAGKLYFNPNEWLALSEDSSQLFVVTRGNVVRNITITDLEEINDVFHMRFGTKAFVLRS
;
A
#
# COMPACT_ATOMS: atom_id res chain seq x y z
N THR A 1 -17.67 -20.21 48.04
CA THR A 1 -16.43 -20.66 47.37
C THR A 1 -15.38 -21.15 48.35
N ARG A 2 -15.13 -20.46 49.46
CA ARG A 2 -14.07 -20.83 50.42
C ARG A 2 -14.26 -22.24 51.01
N HIS A 3 -15.49 -22.70 51.14
CA HIS A 3 -15.82 -24.02 51.69
C HIS A 3 -15.92 -25.13 50.64
N LEU A 4 -15.76 -24.82 49.34
CA LEU A 4 -15.67 -25.84 48.31
C LEU A 4 -14.34 -26.60 48.36
N LEU A 5 -13.25 -25.90 48.66
CA LEU A 5 -11.90 -26.48 48.73
C LEU A 5 -11.54 -26.92 50.17
N SER A 6 -12.15 -26.29 51.18
CA SER A 6 -11.83 -26.53 52.59
C SER A 6 -13.09 -26.43 53.45
N GLU A 7 -13.46 -27.52 54.11
CA GLU A 7 -14.58 -27.53 55.05
C GLU A 7 -14.22 -26.85 56.36
N ILE A 8 -12.93 -26.75 56.66
CA ILE A 8 -12.42 -26.17 57.88
C ILE A 8 -11.48 -25.02 57.54
N VAL A 9 -11.81 -23.81 58.00
CA VAL A 9 -10.95 -22.64 57.92
C VAL A 9 -10.61 -22.16 59.33
N GLN A 10 -9.33 -22.07 59.63
CA GLN A 10 -8.87 -21.51 60.90
C GLN A 10 -8.35 -20.09 60.64
N VAL A 11 -8.83 -19.14 61.45
CA VAL A 11 -8.40 -17.76 61.50
C VAL A 11 -7.69 -17.49 62.79
N SER A 12 -6.42 -17.17 62.76
CA SER A 12 -5.66 -16.71 63.91
C SER A 12 -5.29 -15.24 63.70
N SER A 13 -5.65 -14.38 64.65
CA SER A 13 -5.44 -12.93 64.48
C SER A 13 -5.31 -12.24 65.85
N TYR A 14 -5.07 -10.96 65.76
CA TYR A 14 -5.08 -10.06 66.91
C TYR A 14 -6.06 -8.93 66.65
N LEU A 15 -6.93 -8.67 67.62
CA LEU A 15 -7.72 -7.45 67.61
C LEU A 15 -6.92 -6.37 68.35
N GLU A 16 -6.72 -5.24 67.69
CA GLU A 16 -6.12 -4.05 68.30
C GLU A 16 -7.22 -3.10 68.75
N GLU A 17 -7.57 -3.23 70.03
CA GLU A 17 -8.59 -2.40 70.67
C GLU A 17 -8.39 -2.33 72.22
N PRO A 18 -8.12 -1.16 72.77
CA PRO A 18 -7.82 0.13 72.18
C PRO A 18 -6.43 0.16 71.49
N LYS A 19 -6.08 1.24 70.78
CA LYS A 19 -4.82 1.40 70.05
C LYS A 19 -3.59 0.95 70.85
N ASN A 20 -2.74 0.12 70.25
CA ASN A 20 -1.56 -0.52 70.80
C ASN A 20 -1.84 -1.57 71.86
N GLN A 21 -3.09 -2.01 72.06
CA GLN A 21 -3.44 -3.11 72.90
C GLN A 21 -4.01 -4.26 72.11
N PHE A 22 -3.45 -5.46 72.29
CA PHE A 22 -3.74 -6.57 71.36
C PHE A 22 -4.36 -7.72 72.14
N ARG A 23 -5.43 -8.31 71.55
CA ARG A 23 -6.01 -9.59 72.05
C ARG A 23 -5.84 -10.63 70.95
N LYS A 24 -5.18 -11.74 71.23
CA LYS A 24 -5.01 -12.86 70.32
C LYS A 24 -6.21 -13.76 70.34
N PHE A 25 -6.69 -14.12 69.12
CA PHE A 25 -7.74 -15.14 69.01
C PHE A 25 -7.38 -16.16 67.96
N THR A 26 -7.96 -17.36 68.07
CA THR A 26 -7.94 -18.38 67.03
C THR A 26 -9.36 -18.92 66.92
N LEU A 27 -9.97 -18.68 65.77
CA LEU A 27 -11.32 -19.08 65.44
C LEU A 27 -11.28 -20.20 64.38
N LYS A 28 -11.96 -21.31 64.70
CA LYS A 28 -12.15 -22.41 63.73
C LYS A 28 -13.56 -22.34 63.19
N LEU A 29 -13.67 -22.05 61.87
CA LEU A 29 -14.91 -22.10 61.13
C LEU A 29 -15.03 -23.50 60.55
N ASP A 30 -15.79 -24.37 61.19
CA ASP A 30 -15.93 -25.76 60.80
C ASP A 30 -17.32 -25.98 60.20
N ARG A 31 -17.30 -26.47 58.95
CA ARG A 31 -18.47 -26.84 58.14
C ARG A 31 -18.33 -28.28 57.59
N SER A 32 -17.58 -29.11 58.30
CA SER A 32 -17.40 -30.52 57.96
C SER A 32 -18.60 -31.37 58.39
N GLY A 33 -19.51 -30.83 59.23
CA GLY A 33 -20.74 -31.51 59.64
C GLY A 33 -21.59 -31.95 58.47
N ARG A 34 -22.12 -33.16 58.52
CA ARG A 34 -22.91 -33.76 57.45
C ARG A 34 -24.41 -33.53 57.60
N ASP A 35 -24.81 -33.13 58.81
CA ASP A 35 -26.18 -32.78 59.14
C ASP A 35 -26.27 -31.39 59.81
N LEU A 36 -27.49 -30.89 60.00
CA LEU A 36 -27.76 -29.57 60.56
C LEU A 36 -27.28 -29.43 61.98
N ASP A 37 -27.43 -30.48 62.79
CA ASP A 37 -27.08 -30.46 64.23
C ASP A 37 -25.58 -30.40 64.42
N GLU A 38 -24.82 -31.09 63.58
CA GLU A 38 -23.34 -31.02 63.58
C GLU A 38 -22.87 -29.61 63.18
N ILE A 39 -23.51 -29.02 62.18
CA ILE A 39 -23.17 -27.66 61.74
C ILE A 39 -23.52 -26.62 62.80
N ILE A 40 -24.69 -26.73 63.43
CA ILE A 40 -25.11 -25.85 64.51
C ILE A 40 -24.13 -25.98 65.68
N THR A 41 -23.73 -27.17 66.02
CA THR A 41 -22.76 -27.43 67.10
C THR A 41 -21.40 -26.75 66.78
N ALA A 42 -20.91 -26.85 65.52
CA ALA A 42 -19.68 -26.21 65.10
C ALA A 42 -19.78 -24.67 65.16
N VAL A 43 -20.90 -24.11 64.73
CA VAL A 43 -21.19 -22.66 64.79
C VAL A 43 -21.21 -22.18 66.22
N ASN A 44 -21.92 -22.92 67.16
CA ASN A 44 -22.00 -22.58 68.54
C ASN A 44 -20.61 -22.62 69.22
N ASN A 45 -19.79 -23.61 68.90
CA ASN A 45 -18.40 -23.66 69.37
C ASN A 45 -17.59 -22.45 68.91
N SER A 46 -17.81 -21.97 67.68
CA SER A 46 -17.16 -20.76 67.13
C SER A 46 -17.64 -19.50 67.90
N ILE A 47 -18.93 -19.40 68.24
CA ILE A 47 -19.51 -18.30 69.01
C ILE A 47 -18.91 -18.29 70.42
N LYS A 48 -18.83 -19.44 71.06
CA LYS A 48 -18.23 -19.56 72.36
C LYS A 48 -16.77 -19.09 72.40
N VAL A 49 -15.97 -19.42 71.39
CA VAL A 49 -14.59 -18.90 71.23
C VAL A 49 -14.57 -17.39 71.17
N LEU A 50 -15.52 -16.73 70.46
CA LEU A 50 -15.62 -15.29 70.43
C LEU A 50 -16.06 -14.67 71.76
N GLU A 51 -16.94 -15.31 72.50
CA GLU A 51 -17.34 -14.89 73.85
C GLU A 51 -16.19 -15.00 74.85
N ASP A 52 -15.49 -16.14 74.87
CA ASP A 52 -14.29 -16.34 75.67
C ASP A 52 -13.18 -15.34 75.32
N PHE A 53 -13.04 -15.01 74.06
CA PHE A 53 -12.11 -13.99 73.57
C PHE A 53 -12.37 -12.59 74.14
N SER A 54 -13.61 -12.19 74.31
CA SER A 54 -13.98 -10.90 74.91
C SER A 54 -13.47 -10.75 76.34
N GLN A 55 -13.24 -11.86 77.07
CA GLN A 55 -12.75 -11.93 78.43
C GLN A 55 -11.22 -12.09 78.58
N GLN A 56 -10.50 -12.25 77.42
CA GLN A 56 -9.04 -12.43 77.48
C GLN A 56 -8.32 -11.16 77.92
N SER A 57 -7.19 -11.33 78.59
CA SER A 57 -6.33 -10.23 79.01
C SER A 57 -5.72 -9.51 77.79
N ILE A 58 -5.70 -8.19 77.88
CA ILE A 58 -5.09 -7.35 76.89
C ILE A 58 -3.56 -7.41 77.00
N THR A 59 -2.84 -7.61 75.88
CA THR A 59 -1.39 -7.55 75.87
C THR A 59 -0.94 -6.29 75.10
N THR A 60 0.16 -5.68 75.57
CA THR A 60 0.75 -4.51 74.92
C THR A 60 1.91 -4.88 73.97
N THR A 61 2.24 -6.15 73.83
CA THR A 61 3.34 -6.63 72.97
C THR A 61 2.94 -6.78 71.55
N LYS A 62 3.73 -6.16 70.67
CA LYS A 62 3.64 -6.28 69.26
C LYS A 62 3.97 -7.70 68.80
N LEU A 63 3.29 -8.19 67.78
CA LEU A 63 3.43 -9.52 67.20
C LEU A 63 4.84 -9.93 66.86
N SER A 64 5.28 -11.09 67.30
CA SER A 64 6.61 -11.64 66.97
C SER A 64 6.68 -12.35 65.63
N GLU A 65 5.57 -12.63 64.98
CA GLU A 65 5.52 -13.50 63.76
C GLU A 65 5.45 -12.78 62.44
N GLY A 66 5.59 -11.46 62.38
CA GLY A 66 5.63 -10.70 61.14
C GLY A 66 4.31 -10.53 60.38
N TYR A 67 3.20 -11.16 60.82
CA TYR A 67 1.85 -11.01 60.28
C TYR A 67 0.79 -10.89 61.38
N ASN A 68 -0.25 -10.11 61.15
CA ASN A 68 -1.32 -9.87 62.12
C ASN A 68 -2.43 -10.92 62.02
N THR A 69 -2.70 -11.47 60.85
CA THR A 69 -3.78 -12.43 60.62
C THR A 69 -3.27 -13.58 59.76
N LYS A 70 -3.63 -14.80 60.17
CA LYS A 70 -3.34 -16.04 59.43
C LYS A 70 -4.64 -16.76 59.16
N PHE A 71 -4.88 -17.05 57.87
CA PHE A 71 -5.94 -17.95 57.43
C PHE A 71 -5.30 -19.30 57.10
N SER A 72 -5.78 -20.40 57.67
CA SER A 72 -5.35 -21.75 57.33
C SER A 72 -6.54 -22.52 56.77
N TYR A 73 -6.38 -23.01 55.56
CA TYR A 73 -7.37 -23.82 54.86
C TYR A 73 -6.92 -25.29 54.91
N PHE A 74 -7.74 -26.16 55.47
CA PHE A 74 -7.47 -27.59 55.53
C PHE A 74 -8.10 -28.24 54.28
N LEU A 75 -7.31 -28.41 53.26
CA LEU A 75 -7.76 -28.91 51.95
C LEU A 75 -8.14 -30.38 52.06
N LYS A 76 -9.13 -30.80 51.26
CA LYS A 76 -9.42 -32.19 50.99
C LYS A 76 -8.45 -32.71 49.93
N ASP A 77 -8.19 -34.02 49.89
CA ASP A 77 -7.25 -34.63 48.95
C ASP A 77 -7.60 -34.31 47.47
N ASP A 78 -8.90 -34.33 47.11
CA ASP A 78 -9.44 -34.01 45.81
C ASP A 78 -9.38 -32.51 45.46
N SER A 79 -9.16 -31.66 46.46
CA SER A 79 -9.12 -30.20 46.28
C SER A 79 -7.70 -29.62 46.22
N VAL A 80 -6.68 -30.43 46.47
CA VAL A 80 -5.28 -29.96 46.49
C VAL A 80 -4.88 -29.46 45.08
N GLN A 81 -5.12 -30.23 44.03
CA GLN A 81 -4.77 -29.84 42.64
C GLN A 81 -5.51 -28.57 42.20
N ILE A 82 -6.80 -28.43 42.58
CA ILE A 82 -7.59 -27.23 42.27
C ILE A 82 -7.01 -26.00 42.98
N ALA A 83 -6.57 -26.18 44.25
CA ALA A 83 -5.94 -25.08 44.99
C ALA A 83 -4.57 -24.68 44.41
N GLU A 84 -3.79 -25.64 43.93
CA GLU A 84 -2.51 -25.41 43.25
C GLU A 84 -2.72 -24.66 41.94
N ASN A 85 -3.63 -25.14 41.08
CA ASN A 85 -3.98 -24.45 39.83
C ASN A 85 -4.46 -23.02 40.09
N GLY A 86 -5.36 -22.83 41.07
CA GLY A 86 -5.83 -21.50 41.46
C GLY A 86 -4.72 -20.59 42.02
N MET A 87 -3.65 -21.16 42.57
CA MET A 87 -2.48 -20.41 43.02
C MET A 87 -1.63 -20.00 41.79
N ASP A 88 -1.56 -20.81 40.74
CA ASP A 88 -0.87 -20.49 39.50
C ASP A 88 -1.58 -19.34 38.76
N ASP A 89 -2.90 -19.43 38.63
CA ASP A 89 -3.73 -18.35 38.05
C ASP A 89 -3.62 -17.05 38.83
N PHE A 90 -3.56 -17.17 40.19
CA PHE A 90 -3.42 -15.99 41.03
C PHE A 90 -2.09 -15.27 40.84
N VAL A 91 -0.98 -16.00 40.61
CA VAL A 91 0.33 -15.41 40.36
C VAL A 91 0.27 -14.42 39.20
N LEU A 92 -0.40 -14.77 38.11
CA LEU A 92 -0.55 -13.92 36.91
C LEU A 92 -1.28 -12.60 37.19
N SER A 93 -2.21 -12.64 38.14
CA SER A 93 -3.07 -11.50 38.49
C SER A 93 -2.50 -10.59 39.60
N ILE A 94 -1.48 -11.04 40.35
CA ILE A 94 -0.90 -10.30 41.48
C ILE A 94 -0.39 -8.91 41.08
N PRO A 95 0.34 -8.72 39.97
CA PRO A 95 0.83 -7.41 39.60
C PRO A 95 -0.28 -6.37 39.49
N PHE A 96 -1.40 -6.74 38.86
CA PHE A 96 -2.56 -5.86 38.70
C PHE A 96 -3.32 -5.64 40.00
N THR A 97 -3.49 -6.69 40.82
CA THR A 97 -4.07 -6.58 42.12
C THR A 97 -3.29 -5.59 43.00
N LEU A 98 -1.96 -5.66 43.00
CA LEU A 98 -1.10 -4.71 43.71
C LEU A 98 -1.22 -3.31 43.11
N ALA A 99 -1.23 -3.18 41.79
CA ALA A 99 -1.30 -1.89 41.11
C ALA A 99 -2.60 -1.13 41.45
N PHE A 100 -3.73 -1.83 41.52
CA PHE A 100 -5.03 -1.25 41.87
C PHE A 100 -5.20 -1.02 43.38
N SER A 101 -4.68 -1.91 44.22
CA SER A 101 -4.90 -1.83 45.67
C SER A 101 -4.13 -0.67 46.29
N ASN A 102 -4.80 0.11 47.13
CA ASN A 102 -4.15 1.10 47.99
C ASN A 102 -3.76 0.52 49.37
N LYS A 103 -4.15 -0.73 49.64
CA LYS A 103 -3.97 -1.36 50.94
C LYS A 103 -2.93 -2.48 50.95
N ILE A 104 -2.67 -3.11 49.79
CA ILE A 104 -1.72 -4.20 49.63
C ILE A 104 -0.47 -3.66 48.93
N ASN A 105 0.67 -3.80 49.60
CA ASN A 105 1.96 -3.32 49.05
C ASN A 105 2.89 -4.47 48.64
N LYS A 106 2.72 -5.64 49.23
CA LYS A 106 3.57 -6.80 48.97
C LYS A 106 2.79 -8.11 49.06
N VAL A 107 3.09 -9.03 48.15
CA VAL A 107 2.60 -10.41 48.14
C VAL A 107 3.80 -11.34 48.03
N GLN A 108 3.88 -12.34 48.93
CA GLN A 108 4.94 -13.35 48.94
C GLN A 108 4.35 -14.74 48.77
N ILE A 109 4.81 -15.50 47.83
CA ILE A 109 4.43 -16.89 47.61
C ILE A 109 5.62 -17.78 47.96
N LYS A 110 5.66 -18.19 49.24
CA LYS A 110 6.79 -18.95 49.82
C LYS A 110 7.04 -20.28 49.12
N SER A 111 5.99 -20.98 48.70
CA SER A 111 6.08 -22.26 47.99
C SER A 111 6.80 -22.12 46.64
N LYS A 112 6.63 -20.99 45.96
CA LYS A 112 7.24 -20.68 44.63
C LYS A 112 8.50 -19.81 44.77
N LYS A 113 8.87 -19.37 45.99
CA LYS A 113 9.96 -18.42 46.26
C LYS A 113 9.84 -17.16 45.42
N LEU A 114 8.64 -16.64 45.32
CA LEU A 114 8.25 -15.51 44.47
C LEU A 114 7.68 -14.39 45.33
N ASP A 115 8.22 -13.20 45.16
CA ASP A 115 7.80 -11.99 45.87
C ASP A 115 7.37 -10.93 44.86
N PHE A 116 6.24 -10.31 45.06
CA PHE A 116 5.78 -9.13 44.35
C PHE A 116 5.67 -7.95 45.32
N GLU A 117 6.23 -6.81 44.92
CA GLU A 117 6.23 -5.60 45.73
C GLU A 117 5.88 -4.38 44.88
N LYS A 118 5.00 -3.53 45.44
CA LYS A 118 4.69 -2.24 44.81
C LYS A 118 5.89 -1.32 44.98
N GLY A 119 6.45 -0.89 43.84
CA GLY A 119 7.56 0.03 43.77
C GLY A 119 7.12 1.49 43.66
N ASN A 120 7.74 2.22 42.77
CA ASN A 120 7.47 3.64 42.57
C ASN A 120 6.10 3.88 41.92
N ILE A 121 5.44 4.95 42.35
CA ILE A 121 4.22 5.48 41.73
C ILE A 121 4.55 6.86 41.20
N LYS A 122 4.45 7.03 39.89
CA LYS A 122 4.69 8.30 39.21
C LYS A 122 3.38 8.83 38.64
N GLN A 123 2.92 9.97 39.16
CA GLN A 123 1.77 10.68 38.56
C GLN A 123 2.20 11.32 37.22
N ILE A 124 1.43 11.07 36.19
CA ILE A 124 1.68 11.61 34.83
C ILE A 124 0.81 12.85 34.60
N ASN A 125 -0.49 12.73 34.88
CA ASN A 125 -1.45 13.81 34.86
C ASN A 125 -2.56 13.52 35.87
N ASP A 126 -3.64 14.31 35.90
CA ASP A 126 -4.71 14.19 36.91
C ASP A 126 -5.41 12.81 36.89
N THR A 127 -5.43 12.14 35.74
CA THR A 127 -6.12 10.85 35.55
C THR A 127 -5.18 9.67 35.37
N ILE A 128 -3.94 9.87 34.96
CA ILE A 128 -3.01 8.79 34.57
C ILE A 128 -1.79 8.78 35.49
N LYS A 129 -1.47 7.60 35.99
CA LYS A 129 -0.26 7.30 36.79
C LYS A 129 0.45 6.05 36.26
N GLU A 130 1.74 5.98 36.46
CA GLU A 130 2.59 4.81 36.26
C GLU A 130 2.87 4.16 37.61
N VAL A 131 2.63 2.86 37.72
CA VAL A 131 2.93 2.05 38.90
C VAL A 131 3.96 1.00 38.50
N THR A 132 5.05 0.92 39.25
CA THR A 132 6.06 -0.13 39.07
C THR A 132 5.77 -1.27 40.05
N ILE A 133 5.69 -2.50 39.55
CA ILE A 133 5.64 -3.71 40.34
C ILE A 133 6.97 -4.43 40.20
N ILE A 134 7.55 -4.78 41.32
CA ILE A 134 8.83 -5.47 41.42
C ILE A 134 8.53 -6.94 41.68
N GLU A 135 8.83 -7.79 40.72
CA GLU A 135 8.83 -9.23 40.87
C GLU A 135 10.23 -9.71 41.24
N SER A 136 10.38 -10.49 42.26
CA SER A 136 11.66 -11.01 42.73
C SER A 136 11.57 -12.52 42.95
N THR A 137 12.51 -13.23 42.36
CA THR A 137 12.82 -14.64 42.67
C THR A 137 14.16 -14.69 43.40
N ASN A 138 14.61 -15.90 43.85
CA ASN A 138 15.90 -16.03 44.52
C ASN A 138 17.08 -15.43 43.71
N ASP A 139 17.02 -15.47 42.35
CA ASP A 139 18.14 -15.17 41.47
C ASP A 139 17.92 -13.97 40.57
N LYS A 140 16.68 -13.47 40.43
CA LYS A 140 16.32 -12.41 39.51
C LYS A 140 15.35 -11.42 40.13
N LYS A 141 15.52 -10.16 39.70
CA LYS A 141 14.58 -9.08 39.99
C LYS A 141 14.14 -8.47 38.66
N GLN A 142 12.83 -8.41 38.46
CA GLN A 142 12.21 -7.87 37.26
C GLN A 142 11.24 -6.76 37.62
N GLU A 143 11.18 -5.70 36.84
CA GLU A 143 10.24 -4.60 36.97
C GLU A 143 9.17 -4.70 35.89
N LEU A 144 7.90 -4.70 36.30
CA LEU A 144 6.76 -4.56 35.43
C LEU A 144 6.16 -3.17 35.66
N LYS A 145 5.99 -2.41 34.62
CA LYS A 145 5.35 -1.11 34.66
C LYS A 145 3.90 -1.20 34.23
N ILE A 146 3.01 -0.59 34.96
CA ILE A 146 1.58 -0.58 34.70
C ILE A 146 1.12 0.86 34.64
N LEU A 147 0.56 1.24 33.50
CA LEU A 147 -0.09 2.53 33.31
C LEU A 147 -1.55 2.40 33.74
N ILE A 148 -1.97 3.24 34.68
CA ILE A 148 -3.33 3.23 35.24
C ILE A 148 -4.00 4.55 34.91
N ALA A 149 -5.17 4.51 34.29
CA ALA A 149 -6.06 5.66 34.18
C ALA A 149 -7.25 5.48 35.11
N SER A 150 -7.58 6.51 35.91
CA SER A 150 -8.57 6.44 37.01
C SER A 150 -9.60 7.57 36.90
N LYS A 151 -10.89 7.24 37.10
CA LYS A 151 -12.01 8.17 37.19
C LYS A 151 -13.19 7.52 37.94
N ASN A 152 -13.82 8.20 38.86
CA ASN A 152 -15.05 7.77 39.53
C ASN A 152 -14.99 6.33 40.11
N ASN A 153 -13.94 5.99 40.82
CA ASN A 153 -13.68 4.64 41.36
C ASN A 153 -13.59 3.54 40.28
N THR A 154 -13.37 3.92 39.03
CA THR A 154 -13.07 3.01 37.94
C THR A 154 -11.62 3.23 37.51
N ASP A 155 -10.88 2.16 37.38
CA ASP A 155 -9.51 2.16 36.90
C ASP A 155 -9.42 1.28 35.67
N ILE A 156 -8.52 1.65 34.73
CA ILE A 156 -8.07 0.75 33.69
C ILE A 156 -6.55 0.62 33.77
N ALA A 157 -6.02 -0.53 33.40
CA ALA A 157 -4.58 -0.81 33.46
C ALA A 157 -4.06 -1.38 32.16
N LEU A 158 -2.91 -0.85 31.74
CA LEU A 158 -2.12 -1.31 30.60
C LEU A 158 -0.70 -1.62 31.08
N SER A 159 -0.19 -2.82 30.78
CA SER A 159 1.18 -3.20 31.14
C SER A 159 2.16 -2.87 30.02
N PHE A 160 3.38 -2.46 30.38
CA PHE A 160 4.43 -2.16 29.43
C PHE A 160 5.81 -2.31 30.06
N ASN A 161 6.81 -2.46 29.22
CA ASN A 161 8.22 -2.43 29.59
C ASN A 161 8.89 -1.21 28.95
N SER A 162 9.91 -0.65 29.62
CA SER A 162 10.70 0.46 29.06
C SER A 162 12.10 -0.02 28.74
N THR A 163 12.50 0.07 27.47
CA THR A 163 13.84 -0.32 27.01
C THR A 163 14.38 0.73 26.07
N LYS A 164 15.61 1.20 26.31
CA LYS A 164 16.32 2.19 25.46
C LYS A 164 15.49 3.44 25.12
N GLY A 165 14.64 3.89 26.06
CA GLY A 165 13.82 5.09 25.88
C GLY A 165 12.54 4.90 25.05
N LYS A 166 12.14 3.64 24.79
CA LYS A 166 10.87 3.25 24.17
C LYS A 166 10.01 2.49 25.17
N ASN A 167 8.72 2.65 25.10
CA ASN A 167 7.75 1.91 25.89
C ASN A 167 7.15 0.80 25.01
N ILE A 168 7.28 -0.44 25.44
CA ILE A 168 6.82 -1.61 24.69
C ILE A 168 5.61 -2.16 25.44
N ILE A 169 4.43 -2.08 24.82
CA ILE A 169 3.20 -2.65 25.39
C ILE A 169 3.36 -4.17 25.46
N THR A 170 3.00 -4.73 26.62
CA THR A 170 3.07 -6.18 26.84
C THR A 170 1.67 -6.79 26.77
N ASP A 171 1.58 -7.90 26.04
CA ASP A 171 0.36 -8.69 26.00
C ASP A 171 0.04 -9.26 27.41
N PHE A 172 -1.23 -9.28 27.77
CA PHE A 172 -1.69 -9.88 29.00
C PHE A 172 -1.73 -11.43 28.94
N GLY A 173 -1.71 -12.00 27.74
CA GLY A 173 -1.97 -13.42 27.54
C GLY A 173 -3.46 -13.78 27.67
N GLU A 174 -3.77 -15.04 27.38
CA GLU A 174 -5.16 -15.55 27.36
C GLU A 174 -5.68 -15.91 28.75
N GLU A 175 -4.84 -15.98 29.79
CA GLU A 175 -5.17 -16.47 31.11
C GLU A 175 -5.46 -15.35 32.13
N ILE A 176 -5.20 -14.09 31.79
CA ILE A 176 -5.42 -12.97 32.73
C ILE A 176 -6.84 -12.41 32.58
N PRO A 177 -7.65 -12.43 33.68
CA PRO A 177 -8.97 -11.80 33.69
C PRO A 177 -8.91 -10.31 33.30
N ARG A 178 -9.85 -9.86 32.51
CA ARG A 178 -9.94 -8.46 32.08
C ARG A 178 -10.76 -7.57 33.02
N VAL A 179 -11.56 -8.20 33.94
CA VAL A 179 -12.37 -7.45 34.88
C VAL A 179 -11.97 -7.81 36.33
N PHE A 180 -11.74 -6.77 37.12
CA PHE A 180 -11.41 -6.84 38.53
C PHE A 180 -12.47 -6.10 39.37
N CYS A 181 -12.81 -6.67 40.50
CA CYS A 181 -13.54 -6.00 41.57
C CYS A 181 -12.64 -6.06 42.81
N GLU A 182 -11.61 -5.19 42.85
CA GLU A 182 -10.41 -5.23 43.69
C GLU A 182 -9.52 -6.48 43.47
N PHE A 183 -10.13 -7.62 43.15
CA PHE A 183 -9.50 -8.89 42.79
C PHE A 183 -10.05 -9.39 41.46
N PRO A 184 -9.32 -10.24 40.73
CA PRO A 184 -9.72 -10.73 39.43
C PRO A 184 -11.05 -11.47 39.48
N LEU A 185 -11.87 -11.30 38.47
CA LEU A 185 -13.08 -12.09 38.24
C LEU A 185 -12.74 -13.17 37.20
N ILE A 186 -12.42 -14.36 37.66
CA ILE A 186 -12.02 -15.51 36.83
C ILE A 186 -13.19 -15.89 35.90
N GLY A 187 -12.91 -16.00 34.60
CA GLY A 187 -13.92 -16.18 33.54
C GLY A 187 -14.17 -14.92 32.72
N THR A 188 -13.40 -13.84 32.96
CA THR A 188 -13.45 -12.60 32.16
C THR A 188 -12.23 -12.41 31.23
N GLU A 189 -11.48 -13.46 30.99
CA GLU A 189 -10.27 -13.44 30.15
C GLU A 189 -10.59 -12.98 28.71
N ASN A 190 -11.71 -13.43 28.18
CA ASN A 190 -12.21 -13.08 26.83
C ASN A 190 -13.26 -11.96 26.85
N PHE A 191 -13.07 -10.95 27.70
CA PHE A 191 -14.06 -9.87 27.88
C PHE A 191 -14.10 -8.88 26.69
N GLY A 192 -13.16 -8.96 25.76
CA GLY A 192 -13.16 -8.14 24.54
C GLY A 192 -12.65 -6.72 24.73
N PHE A 193 -11.94 -6.46 25.81
CA PHE A 193 -11.32 -5.16 26.11
C PHE A 193 -9.79 -5.31 26.17
N PRO A 194 -9.02 -4.40 25.53
CA PRO A 194 -7.55 -4.54 25.41
C PRO A 194 -6.79 -4.11 26.68
N VAL A 195 -7.48 -3.76 27.74
CA VAL A 195 -6.93 -3.36 29.04
C VAL A 195 -7.69 -4.05 30.16
N ILE A 196 -7.09 -4.11 31.35
CA ILE A 196 -7.77 -4.62 32.55
C ILE A 196 -8.60 -3.48 33.13
N ILE A 197 -9.86 -3.79 33.50
CA ILE A 197 -10.79 -2.84 34.12
C ILE A 197 -10.95 -3.22 35.59
N ASN A 198 -10.83 -2.26 36.48
CA ASN A 198 -11.09 -2.45 37.92
C ASN A 198 -12.08 -1.44 38.45
N SER A 199 -13.02 -1.92 39.28
CA SER A 199 -13.83 -1.04 40.13
C SER A 199 -14.28 -1.79 41.37
N SER A 200 -14.12 -1.18 42.52
CA SER A 200 -14.69 -1.70 43.77
C SER A 200 -16.24 -1.63 43.83
N LEU A 201 -16.83 -0.88 42.88
CA LEU A 201 -18.27 -0.68 42.76
C LEU A 201 -18.96 -1.70 41.86
N PHE A 202 -18.21 -2.57 41.17
CA PHE A 202 -18.83 -3.63 40.40
C PHE A 202 -19.70 -4.54 41.26
N ASN A 203 -20.81 -4.96 40.71
CA ASN A 203 -21.68 -6.00 41.28
C ASN A 203 -21.37 -7.33 40.56
N PRO A 204 -20.40 -8.13 41.08
CA PRO A 204 -20.04 -9.39 40.44
C PRO A 204 -21.11 -10.47 40.74
N THR A 205 -21.06 -11.56 39.97
CA THR A 205 -21.81 -12.77 40.26
C THR A 205 -21.43 -13.35 41.65
N GLU A 206 -22.26 -14.21 42.20
CA GLU A 206 -21.94 -14.89 43.49
C GLU A 206 -20.66 -15.73 43.37
N GLN A 207 -20.43 -16.36 42.20
CA GLN A 207 -19.22 -17.14 41.91
C GLN A 207 -18.00 -16.24 41.69
N ARG A 208 -18.20 -14.93 41.53
CA ARG A 208 -17.16 -13.97 41.14
C ARG A 208 -16.45 -14.33 39.82
N ASN A 209 -17.21 -14.88 38.87
CA ASN A 209 -16.73 -15.27 37.54
C ASN A 209 -17.20 -14.33 36.43
N GLY A 210 -17.71 -13.16 36.78
CA GLY A 210 -18.15 -12.14 35.82
C GLY A 210 -19.07 -11.11 36.46
N ILE A 211 -19.62 -10.25 35.61
CA ILE A 211 -20.59 -9.20 35.95
C ILE A 211 -21.83 -9.32 35.04
N PHE A 212 -22.99 -8.90 35.55
CA PHE A 212 -24.20 -8.88 34.74
C PHE A 212 -24.26 -7.61 33.87
N LEU A 213 -24.41 -7.81 32.55
CA LEU A 213 -24.56 -6.77 31.52
C LEU A 213 -25.73 -7.10 30.60
N THR A 214 -26.74 -7.78 31.10
CA THR A 214 -27.93 -8.17 30.34
C THR A 214 -28.82 -6.97 30.06
N ASP A 215 -29.88 -7.14 29.25
CA ASP A 215 -30.86 -6.09 28.97
C ASP A 215 -31.99 -5.99 30.03
N LYS A 216 -31.85 -6.69 31.13
CA LYS A 216 -32.78 -6.56 32.26
C LYS A 216 -32.66 -5.20 32.95
N SER A 217 -33.79 -4.69 33.42
CA SER A 217 -33.86 -3.43 34.17
C SER A 217 -33.65 -3.69 35.67
N GLU A 218 -32.40 -3.87 36.09
CA GLU A 218 -31.97 -4.06 37.45
C GLU A 218 -30.88 -3.03 37.80
N ASP A 219 -30.93 -2.44 39.03
CA ASP A 219 -29.97 -1.38 39.42
C ASP A 219 -28.52 -1.86 39.34
N LYS A 220 -28.23 -3.08 39.76
CA LYS A 220 -26.88 -3.68 39.69
C LYS A 220 -26.35 -3.80 38.27
N ILE A 221 -27.23 -4.07 37.31
CA ILE A 221 -26.86 -4.14 35.88
C ILE A 221 -26.60 -2.75 35.37
N ALA A 222 -27.43 -1.78 35.71
CA ALA A 222 -27.26 -0.38 35.32
C ALA A 222 -25.95 0.20 35.88
N GLU A 223 -25.63 -0.09 37.14
CA GLU A 223 -24.34 0.30 37.77
C GLU A 223 -23.15 -0.31 37.05
N ASN A 224 -23.16 -1.63 36.78
CA ASN A 224 -22.10 -2.29 36.03
C ASN A 224 -21.91 -1.68 34.66
N LYS A 225 -23.01 -1.40 33.92
CA LYS A 225 -22.99 -0.72 32.63
C LYS A 225 -22.39 0.69 32.70
N ALA A 226 -22.73 1.46 33.72
CA ALA A 226 -22.19 2.81 33.94
C ALA A 226 -20.68 2.79 34.18
N ILE A 227 -20.19 1.80 34.95
CA ILE A 227 -18.76 1.60 35.20
C ILE A 227 -18.04 1.30 33.87
N LEU A 228 -18.60 0.44 33.00
CA LEU A 228 -17.99 0.13 31.71
C LEU A 228 -17.99 1.35 30.75
N ILE A 229 -19.01 2.18 30.76
CA ILE A 229 -19.01 3.44 30.01
C ILE A 229 -17.89 4.35 30.52
N THR A 230 -17.67 4.44 31.83
CA THR A 230 -16.54 5.17 32.40
C THR A 230 -15.19 4.57 31.94
N ALA A 231 -15.10 3.24 31.88
CA ALA A 231 -13.90 2.57 31.35
C ALA A 231 -13.62 2.88 29.87
N VAL A 232 -14.68 3.01 29.04
CA VAL A 232 -14.58 3.47 27.64
C VAL A 232 -14.02 4.89 27.57
N GLU A 233 -14.48 5.81 28.41
CA GLU A 233 -13.95 7.17 28.49
C GLU A 233 -12.49 7.20 28.92
N LEU A 234 -12.14 6.39 29.93
CA LEU A 234 -10.77 6.27 30.41
C LEU A 234 -9.83 5.69 29.36
N TYR A 235 -10.29 4.69 28.61
CA TYR A 235 -9.52 4.12 27.51
C TYR A 235 -9.30 5.14 26.39
N SER A 236 -10.30 5.94 26.07
CA SER A 236 -10.16 7.04 25.13
C SER A 236 -9.09 8.04 25.59
N SER A 237 -9.08 8.38 26.89
CA SER A 237 -8.06 9.27 27.48
C SER A 237 -6.67 8.64 27.48
N LEU A 238 -6.59 7.33 27.70
CA LEU A 238 -5.32 6.58 27.61
C LEU A 238 -4.77 6.58 26.18
N LEU A 239 -5.62 6.38 25.19
CA LEU A 239 -5.25 6.47 23.77
C LEU A 239 -4.75 7.88 23.41
N ASP A 240 -5.42 8.94 23.91
CA ASP A 240 -4.97 10.33 23.70
C ASP A 240 -3.58 10.58 24.34
N TYR A 241 -3.31 9.97 25.48
CA TYR A 241 -2.00 10.04 26.11
C TYR A 241 -0.93 9.34 25.26
N ILE A 242 -1.22 8.16 24.73
CA ILE A 242 -0.32 7.38 23.87
C ILE A 242 -0.06 8.12 22.56
N ASP A 243 -1.10 8.69 21.93
CA ASP A 243 -1.02 9.48 20.70
C ASP A 243 -0.09 10.69 20.82
N ASN A 244 -0.13 11.36 22.00
CA ASN A 244 0.66 12.56 22.28
C ASN A 244 2.06 12.28 22.86
N SER A 245 2.31 11.07 23.34
CA SER A 245 3.60 10.64 23.88
C SER A 245 4.34 9.76 22.87
N ALA A 246 5.33 10.31 22.20
CA ALA A 246 6.13 9.56 21.24
C ALA A 246 6.81 8.34 21.85
N LYS A 247 6.97 7.24 21.07
CA LYS A 247 7.80 6.05 21.32
C LYS A 247 7.12 4.87 22.02
N TRP A 248 5.93 4.54 21.57
CA TRP A 248 5.29 3.28 21.92
C TRP A 248 5.51 2.22 20.82
N GLU A 249 5.78 0.99 21.23
CA GLU A 249 5.85 -0.21 20.38
C GLU A 249 4.78 -1.22 20.79
N ASN A 250 4.46 -2.18 19.90
CA ASN A 250 3.37 -3.16 20.04
C ASN A 250 1.99 -2.51 20.21
N THR A 251 1.80 -1.37 19.59
CA THR A 251 0.57 -0.58 19.69
C THR A 251 -0.64 -1.28 19.05
N PHE A 252 -0.42 -2.29 18.22
CA PHE A 252 -1.47 -3.17 17.70
C PHE A 252 -2.28 -3.84 18.82
N LEU A 253 -1.68 -4.11 20.00
CA LEU A 253 -2.39 -4.66 21.16
C LEU A 253 -3.52 -3.75 21.67
N LEU A 254 -3.44 -2.44 21.42
CA LEU A 254 -4.51 -1.49 21.73
C LEU A 254 -5.72 -1.62 20.80
N ALA A 255 -5.56 -2.26 19.66
CA ALA A 255 -6.64 -2.47 18.71
C ALA A 255 -7.34 -3.84 18.89
N ASP A 256 -6.91 -4.68 19.83
CA ASP A 256 -7.55 -5.98 20.09
C ASP A 256 -8.87 -5.81 20.85
N LEU A 257 -9.87 -5.37 20.10
CA LEU A 257 -11.22 -5.10 20.54
C LEU A 257 -12.19 -6.09 19.89
N HIS A 258 -12.96 -6.78 20.69
CA HIS A 258 -14.02 -7.63 20.17
C HIS A 258 -15.27 -7.59 21.06
N LYS A 259 -16.40 -7.95 20.51
CA LYS A 259 -17.60 -8.14 21.32
C LYS A 259 -17.57 -9.54 21.95
N PRO A 260 -17.84 -9.66 23.24
CA PRO A 260 -17.97 -10.97 23.87
C PRO A 260 -19.16 -11.74 23.27
N ALA A 261 -19.13 -13.06 23.40
CA ALA A 261 -20.25 -13.90 23.02
C ALA A 261 -21.50 -13.56 23.84
N GLU A 262 -22.69 -13.76 23.27
CA GLU A 262 -23.95 -13.67 24.02
C GLU A 262 -24.00 -14.75 25.10
N THR A 263 -24.28 -14.37 26.34
CA THR A 263 -24.37 -15.28 27.46
C THR A 263 -25.54 -14.86 28.39
N ASN A 264 -25.83 -15.67 29.38
CA ASN A 264 -26.78 -15.28 30.43
C ASN A 264 -26.27 -14.10 31.31
N LEU A 265 -25.01 -13.71 31.19
CA LEU A 265 -24.40 -12.59 31.90
C LEU A 265 -24.27 -11.34 31.04
N ILE A 266 -24.04 -11.49 29.77
CA ILE A 266 -23.63 -10.39 28.84
C ILE A 266 -24.58 -10.32 27.66
N SER A 267 -25.23 -9.16 27.43
CA SER A 267 -25.84 -8.80 26.16
C SER A 267 -24.75 -8.34 25.18
N SER A 268 -24.46 -9.21 24.22
CA SER A 268 -23.47 -8.93 23.18
C SER A 268 -23.83 -7.69 22.36
N ASN A 269 -25.12 -7.45 22.12
CA ASN A 269 -25.59 -6.28 21.39
C ASN A 269 -25.37 -4.98 22.15
N TRP A 270 -25.69 -4.95 23.46
CA TRP A 270 -25.42 -3.79 24.30
C TRP A 270 -23.90 -3.49 24.31
N PHE A 271 -23.09 -4.51 24.55
CA PHE A 271 -21.64 -4.38 24.62
C PHE A 271 -21.07 -3.86 23.28
N ALA A 272 -21.54 -4.41 22.16
CA ALA A 272 -21.11 -3.97 20.84
C ALA A 272 -21.41 -2.47 20.60
N ASN A 273 -22.60 -2.00 20.99
CA ASN A 273 -23.00 -0.63 20.69
C ASN A 273 -22.39 0.41 21.67
N PHE A 274 -22.22 0.06 22.94
CA PHE A 274 -21.80 1.02 23.96
C PHE A 274 -20.33 0.88 24.38
N VAL A 275 -19.68 -0.23 24.04
CA VAL A 275 -18.27 -0.47 24.35
C VAL A 275 -17.45 -0.63 23.06
N THR A 276 -17.70 -1.70 22.30
CA THR A 276 -16.81 -2.07 21.19
C THR A 276 -16.76 -1.01 20.08
N LYS A 277 -17.91 -0.58 19.54
CA LYS A 277 -17.96 0.41 18.45
C LYS A 277 -17.36 1.77 18.82
N PRO A 278 -17.70 2.39 19.97
CA PRO A 278 -17.08 3.66 20.37
C PRO A 278 -15.55 3.56 20.48
N LEU A 279 -15.06 2.43 20.99
CA LEU A 279 -13.62 2.20 21.11
C LEU A 279 -12.95 1.97 19.76
N GLN A 280 -13.56 1.18 18.87
CA GLN A 280 -13.08 1.00 17.49
C GLN A 280 -13.00 2.33 16.76
N GLU A 281 -14.03 3.18 16.85
CA GLU A 281 -14.02 4.52 16.24
C GLU A 281 -12.89 5.41 16.80
N LYS A 282 -12.59 5.29 18.07
CA LYS A 282 -11.48 6.02 18.71
C LYS A 282 -10.13 5.48 18.23
N VAL A 283 -9.95 4.16 18.23
CA VAL A 283 -8.73 3.47 17.78
C VAL A 283 -8.42 3.81 16.32
N LEU A 284 -9.43 3.84 15.45
CA LEU A 284 -9.24 4.21 14.04
C LEU A 284 -8.59 5.59 13.85
N LYS A 285 -8.84 6.53 14.77
CA LYS A 285 -8.36 7.91 14.69
C LYS A 285 -7.10 8.18 15.51
N THR A 286 -6.66 7.21 16.33
CA THR A 286 -5.48 7.33 17.19
C THR A 286 -4.23 6.89 16.43
N LYS A 287 -3.13 7.63 16.57
CA LYS A 287 -1.85 7.29 15.92
C LYS A 287 -1.16 6.14 16.63
N ILE A 288 -1.47 4.94 16.19
CA ILE A 288 -0.96 3.69 16.77
C ILE A 288 -0.34 2.75 15.73
N VAL A 289 -0.35 3.09 14.45
CA VAL A 289 0.26 2.27 13.41
C VAL A 289 1.65 2.81 13.08
N ASN A 290 2.65 2.01 13.29
CA ASN A 290 4.02 2.32 12.86
C ASN A 290 4.15 2.07 11.36
N ASN A 291 4.61 3.07 10.61
CA ASN A 291 4.86 3.02 9.17
C ASN A 291 6.27 3.54 8.88
N GLU A 292 6.98 2.93 7.94
CA GLU A 292 8.36 3.29 7.60
C GLU A 292 8.50 4.69 6.99
N ASN A 293 7.53 5.11 6.19
CA ASN A 293 7.59 6.33 5.38
C ASN A 293 7.02 7.56 6.11
N ILE A 294 5.93 7.36 6.87
CA ILE A 294 5.15 8.45 7.50
C ILE A 294 5.47 8.56 8.99
N GLY A 295 6.08 7.52 9.59
CA GLY A 295 6.26 7.39 11.02
C GLY A 295 5.04 6.77 11.68
N ILE A 296 4.54 7.35 12.78
CA ILE A 296 3.36 6.83 13.47
C ILE A 296 2.10 7.49 12.89
N THR A 297 1.14 6.69 12.44
CA THR A 297 -0.11 7.18 11.84
C THR A 297 -1.34 6.50 12.47
N SER A 298 -2.52 7.05 12.20
CA SER A 298 -3.81 6.45 12.53
C SER A 298 -4.28 5.52 11.41
N ILE A 299 -5.08 4.52 11.74
CA ILE A 299 -5.67 3.59 10.73
C ILE A 299 -6.50 4.39 9.73
N LYS A 300 -7.29 5.36 10.22
CA LYS A 300 -8.06 6.29 9.38
C LYS A 300 -7.54 7.71 9.59
N MET A 301 -6.96 8.31 8.56
CA MET A 301 -6.36 9.64 8.62
C MET A 301 -7.39 10.75 8.40
N GLN A 302 -7.01 11.99 8.70
CA GLN A 302 -7.91 13.15 8.61
C GLN A 302 -8.29 13.50 7.16
N ASP A 303 -7.43 13.20 6.20
CA ASP A 303 -7.66 13.36 4.76
C ASP A 303 -8.55 12.29 4.14
N GLY A 304 -8.94 11.30 4.93
CA GLY A 304 -9.77 10.16 4.52
C GLY A 304 -8.98 8.95 4.02
N SER A 305 -7.66 9.03 3.90
CA SER A 305 -6.80 7.87 3.59
C SER A 305 -6.80 6.88 4.76
N THR A 306 -6.49 5.63 4.45
CA THR A 306 -6.49 4.53 5.42
C THR A 306 -5.20 3.73 5.33
N VAL A 307 -4.84 3.11 6.46
CA VAL A 307 -3.78 2.10 6.45
C VAL A 307 -4.34 0.82 5.84
N ASP A 308 -3.55 0.20 5.00
CA ASP A 308 -3.84 -1.03 4.28
C ASP A 308 -3.11 -2.21 4.93
N PHE A 309 -3.83 -3.29 5.25
CA PHE A 309 -3.26 -4.48 5.87
C PHE A 309 -3.28 -5.65 4.86
N PRO A 310 -2.15 -5.99 4.22
CA PRO A 310 -2.05 -7.20 3.39
C PRO A 310 -2.46 -8.42 4.17
N TYR A 311 -3.46 -9.18 3.63
CA TYR A 311 -4.09 -10.28 4.37
C TYR A 311 -4.30 -11.52 3.51
N ASP A 312 -3.92 -12.66 4.05
CA ASP A 312 -4.29 -14.00 3.63
C ASP A 312 -4.31 -14.94 4.85
N SER A 313 -4.95 -16.10 4.73
CA SER A 313 -4.92 -17.15 5.76
C SER A 313 -3.55 -17.81 5.89
N ASN A 314 -2.72 -17.74 4.85
CA ASN A 314 -1.35 -18.26 4.82
C ASN A 314 -0.36 -17.10 5.07
N THR A 315 0.40 -17.19 6.16
CA THR A 315 1.37 -16.15 6.55
C THR A 315 2.44 -15.90 5.50
N LYS A 316 2.90 -16.93 4.76
CA LYS A 316 3.85 -16.76 3.67
C LYS A 316 3.30 -15.89 2.54
N ILE A 317 2.02 -16.08 2.20
CA ILE A 317 1.33 -15.25 1.20
C ILE A 317 1.21 -13.80 1.69
N VAL A 318 0.95 -13.58 2.98
CA VAL A 318 0.92 -12.23 3.57
C VAL A 318 2.25 -11.50 3.37
N ASP A 319 3.38 -12.16 3.64
CA ASP A 319 4.71 -11.56 3.50
C ASP A 319 5.02 -11.18 2.05
N GLU A 320 4.69 -12.06 1.10
CA GLU A 320 4.89 -11.81 -0.32
C GLU A 320 3.93 -10.71 -0.83
N LEU A 321 2.66 -10.71 -0.38
CA LEU A 321 1.67 -9.70 -0.71
C LEU A 321 2.05 -8.33 -0.16
N TYR A 322 2.63 -8.30 1.05
CA TYR A 322 3.20 -7.10 1.64
C TYR A 322 4.26 -6.48 0.71
N ASP A 323 5.18 -7.30 0.20
CA ASP A 323 6.25 -6.83 -0.69
C ASP A 323 5.69 -6.28 -2.02
N ILE A 324 4.63 -6.90 -2.55
CA ILE A 324 3.90 -6.39 -3.73
C ILE A 324 3.27 -5.00 -3.45
N CYS A 325 2.62 -4.85 -2.30
CA CYS A 325 2.00 -3.58 -1.92
C CYS A 325 3.05 -2.49 -1.61
N ASN A 326 4.17 -2.86 -0.98
CA ASN A 326 5.23 -1.94 -0.58
C ASN A 326 6.08 -1.42 -1.76
N PHE A 327 5.87 -1.95 -2.96
CA PHE A 327 6.57 -1.48 -4.16
C PHE A 327 6.24 -0.02 -4.52
N SER A 328 5.05 0.43 -4.19
CA SER A 328 4.58 1.80 -4.46
C SER A 328 4.20 2.54 -3.18
N LYS A 329 4.14 3.86 -3.25
CA LYS A 329 3.65 4.69 -2.14
C LYS A 329 2.13 4.77 -2.06
N TYR A 330 1.42 4.11 -2.96
CA TYR A 330 -0.03 4.10 -3.02
C TYR A 330 -0.66 3.45 -1.79
N PHE A 331 -0.09 2.33 -1.34
CA PHE A 331 -0.54 1.63 -0.15
C PHE A 331 0.18 2.17 1.09
N ILE A 332 -0.58 2.48 2.12
CA ILE A 332 -0.04 2.90 3.41
C ILE A 332 0.00 1.68 4.32
N LEU A 333 1.17 1.08 4.49
CA LEU A 333 1.33 -0.21 5.16
C LEU A 333 1.85 -0.04 6.59
N PRO A 334 1.47 -0.91 7.55
CA PRO A 334 2.17 -0.99 8.83
C PRO A 334 3.60 -1.50 8.63
N LEU A 335 4.43 -1.49 9.68
CA LEU A 335 5.74 -2.13 9.61
C LEU A 335 5.60 -3.62 9.26
N LYS A 336 6.47 -4.13 8.38
CA LYS A 336 6.47 -5.54 7.96
C LYS A 336 6.57 -6.49 9.16
N SER A 337 7.33 -6.12 10.18
CA SER A 337 7.47 -6.89 11.41
C SER A 337 6.19 -7.00 12.25
N GLU A 338 5.22 -6.11 12.04
CA GLU A 338 3.97 -6.05 12.82
C GLU A 338 2.76 -6.59 12.06
N ILE A 339 2.87 -6.85 10.73
CA ILE A 339 1.72 -7.18 9.88
C ILE A 339 0.96 -8.42 10.36
N HIS A 340 1.65 -9.46 10.82
CA HIS A 340 1.01 -10.66 11.32
C HIS A 340 0.23 -10.42 12.61
N GLU A 341 0.68 -9.51 13.45
CA GLU A 341 -0.03 -9.13 14.67
C GLU A 341 -1.28 -8.29 14.34
N TRP A 342 -1.17 -7.33 13.43
CA TRP A 342 -2.32 -6.57 12.95
C TRP A 342 -3.39 -7.47 12.32
N ASN A 343 -2.99 -8.51 11.59
CA ASN A 343 -3.90 -9.45 10.94
C ASN A 343 -4.67 -10.38 11.91
N LYS A 344 -4.26 -10.46 13.19
CA LYS A 344 -5.04 -11.15 14.23
C LYS A 344 -6.30 -10.37 14.63
N ILE A 345 -6.36 -9.07 14.33
CA ILE A 345 -7.43 -8.16 14.75
C ILE A 345 -8.60 -8.23 13.76
N LYS A 346 -9.56 -9.10 14.05
CA LYS A 346 -10.64 -9.48 13.11
C LYS A 346 -11.56 -8.34 12.66
N TRP A 347 -11.74 -7.28 13.46
CA TRP A 347 -12.65 -6.19 13.10
C TRP A 347 -12.04 -5.21 12.07
N LEU A 348 -10.74 -5.35 11.74
CA LEU A 348 -10.06 -4.57 10.70
C LEU A 348 -10.24 -5.14 9.29
N ASN A 349 -11.13 -6.10 9.08
CA ASN A 349 -11.34 -6.75 7.78
C ASN A 349 -11.62 -5.77 6.63
N ASP A 350 -12.29 -4.65 6.90
CA ASP A 350 -12.58 -3.61 5.91
C ASP A 350 -11.31 -2.87 5.42
N TYR A 351 -10.22 -3.00 6.13
CA TYR A 351 -8.91 -2.43 5.82
C TYR A 351 -7.92 -3.46 5.25
N HIS A 352 -8.37 -4.69 5.07
CA HIS A 352 -7.54 -5.75 4.51
C HIS A 352 -7.39 -5.60 3.00
N ILE A 353 -6.12 -5.68 2.55
CA ILE A 353 -5.80 -5.86 1.13
C ILE A 353 -5.56 -7.33 0.86
N THR A 354 -6.37 -7.88 -0.01
CA THR A 354 -6.28 -9.28 -0.46
C THR A 354 -5.83 -9.34 -1.92
N ILE A 355 -5.45 -10.51 -2.39
CA ILE A 355 -5.18 -10.75 -3.82
C ILE A 355 -6.35 -10.26 -4.68
N LYS A 356 -7.58 -10.52 -4.25
CA LYS A 356 -8.80 -10.08 -4.97
C LYS A 356 -8.90 -8.56 -5.03
N THR A 357 -8.53 -7.86 -3.97
CA THR A 357 -8.52 -6.38 -3.93
C THR A 357 -7.56 -5.82 -4.96
N ILE A 358 -6.35 -6.39 -5.08
CA ILE A 358 -5.35 -5.97 -6.08
C ILE A 358 -5.84 -6.27 -7.50
N ILE A 359 -6.41 -7.44 -7.73
CA ILE A 359 -6.99 -7.80 -9.03
C ILE A 359 -8.12 -6.84 -9.42
N SER A 360 -9.01 -6.51 -8.48
CA SER A 360 -10.07 -5.52 -8.73
C SER A 360 -9.50 -4.16 -9.05
N LEU A 361 -8.47 -3.74 -8.32
CA LEU A 361 -7.77 -2.48 -8.57
C LEU A 361 -7.17 -2.44 -9.98
N ILE A 362 -6.54 -3.52 -10.46
CA ILE A 362 -6.02 -3.60 -11.83
C ILE A 362 -7.19 -3.56 -12.84
N SER A 363 -8.23 -4.35 -12.62
CA SER A 363 -9.38 -4.49 -13.53
C SER A 363 -10.21 -3.21 -13.66
N GLU A 364 -10.28 -2.38 -12.62
CA GLU A 364 -10.95 -1.08 -12.63
C GLU A 364 -10.16 -0.02 -13.41
N ASN A 365 -8.86 -0.22 -13.60
CA ASN A 365 -8.02 0.63 -14.41
C ASN A 365 -7.95 0.08 -15.83
N LYS A 366 -8.07 0.95 -16.83
CA LYS A 366 -8.16 0.53 -18.24
C LYS A 366 -6.82 0.05 -18.78
N ASP A 367 -5.72 0.61 -18.31
CA ASP A 367 -4.38 0.45 -18.86
C ASP A 367 -3.29 0.58 -17.79
N ILE A 368 -2.07 0.26 -18.19
CA ILE A 368 -0.90 0.32 -17.30
C ILE A 368 -0.54 1.77 -16.91
N GLU A 369 -0.84 2.74 -17.77
CA GLU A 369 -0.56 4.16 -17.53
C GLU A 369 -1.45 4.69 -16.38
N SER A 370 -2.69 4.22 -16.32
CA SER A 370 -3.61 4.52 -15.21
C SER A 370 -3.10 3.95 -13.89
N ILE A 371 -2.51 2.74 -13.89
CA ILE A 371 -1.85 2.16 -12.71
C ILE A 371 -0.62 2.97 -12.32
N ALA A 372 0.24 3.33 -13.29
CA ALA A 372 1.43 4.14 -13.05
C ALA A 372 1.08 5.48 -12.40
N SER A 373 0.07 6.16 -12.94
CA SER A 373 -0.43 7.42 -12.40
C SER A 373 -0.98 7.27 -11.00
N LYS A 374 -1.77 6.21 -10.73
CA LYS A 374 -2.38 5.96 -9.43
C LYS A 374 -1.35 5.61 -8.36
N PHE A 375 -0.30 4.88 -8.74
CA PHE A 375 0.79 4.47 -7.84
C PHE A 375 1.89 5.52 -7.71
N GLU A 376 1.83 6.60 -8.49
CA GLU A 376 2.86 7.64 -8.57
C GLU A 376 4.25 7.09 -8.94
N ILE A 377 4.27 6.14 -9.87
CA ILE A 377 5.47 5.48 -10.38
C ILE A 377 5.56 5.62 -11.91
N THR A 378 6.71 5.30 -12.47
CA THR A 378 6.92 5.30 -13.92
C THR A 378 6.22 4.11 -14.60
N ASN A 379 6.02 4.17 -15.92
CA ASN A 379 5.50 3.04 -16.69
C ASN A 379 6.41 1.80 -16.57
N GLU A 380 7.73 1.98 -16.57
CA GLU A 380 8.71 0.90 -16.42
C GLU A 380 8.59 0.21 -15.05
N GLU A 381 8.44 1.01 -13.99
CA GLU A 381 8.20 0.48 -12.64
C GLU A 381 6.85 -0.26 -12.56
N SER A 382 5.83 0.21 -13.28
CA SER A 382 4.52 -0.46 -13.33
C SER A 382 4.58 -1.83 -13.99
N TYR A 383 5.35 -1.99 -15.06
CA TYR A 383 5.61 -3.31 -15.66
C TYR A 383 6.38 -4.21 -14.70
N THR A 384 7.37 -3.68 -14.00
CA THR A 384 8.14 -4.42 -13.00
C THR A 384 7.23 -4.90 -11.86
N TRP A 385 6.38 -4.01 -11.34
CA TRP A 385 5.40 -4.34 -10.31
C TRP A 385 4.41 -5.41 -10.78
N LEU A 386 3.87 -5.25 -11.99
CA LEU A 386 2.92 -6.21 -12.55
C LEU A 386 3.55 -7.59 -12.78
N ASN A 387 4.78 -7.63 -13.28
CA ASN A 387 5.54 -8.88 -13.43
C ASN A 387 5.77 -9.57 -12.09
N ASN A 388 6.11 -8.81 -11.04
CA ASN A 388 6.27 -9.36 -9.69
C ASN A 388 4.94 -9.91 -9.16
N PHE A 389 3.83 -9.19 -9.40
CA PHE A 389 2.49 -9.66 -9.01
C PHE A 389 2.07 -10.92 -9.77
N ILE A 390 2.33 -11.00 -11.07
CA ILE A 390 2.05 -12.19 -11.88
C ILE A 390 2.90 -13.37 -11.41
N LYS A 391 4.20 -13.17 -11.17
CA LYS A 391 5.09 -14.21 -10.63
C LYS A 391 4.59 -14.71 -9.27
N PHE A 392 4.15 -13.79 -8.40
CA PHE A 392 3.53 -14.13 -7.13
C PHE A 392 2.29 -15.01 -7.32
N LEU A 393 1.37 -14.64 -8.23
CA LEU A 393 0.17 -15.43 -8.51
C LEU A 393 0.50 -16.84 -8.99
N VAL A 394 1.47 -16.99 -9.90
CA VAL A 394 1.88 -18.28 -10.44
C VAL A 394 2.58 -19.13 -9.37
N SER A 395 3.50 -18.54 -8.60
CA SER A 395 4.27 -19.26 -7.57
C SER A 395 3.42 -19.79 -6.43
N ASN A 396 2.25 -19.17 -6.19
CA ASN A 396 1.32 -19.55 -5.13
C ASN A 396 0.05 -20.23 -5.66
N GLU A 397 0.06 -20.76 -6.91
CA GLU A 397 -1.04 -21.53 -7.53
C GLU A 397 -2.34 -20.71 -7.75
N PHE A 398 -2.23 -19.38 -7.89
CA PHE A 398 -3.35 -18.48 -8.22
C PHE A 398 -3.47 -18.15 -9.71
N ASP A 399 -2.82 -18.91 -10.59
CA ASP A 399 -2.83 -18.74 -12.05
C ASP A 399 -4.24 -18.78 -12.64
N HIS A 400 -5.19 -19.49 -11.99
CA HIS A 400 -6.60 -19.45 -12.36
C HIS A 400 -7.20 -18.03 -12.35
N LEU A 401 -6.71 -17.13 -11.50
CA LEU A 401 -7.15 -15.74 -11.44
C LEU A 401 -6.66 -14.93 -12.66
N ILE A 402 -5.45 -15.23 -13.17
CA ILE A 402 -4.94 -14.63 -14.41
C ILE A 402 -5.80 -15.03 -15.62
N ASN A 403 -6.35 -16.25 -15.60
CA ASN A 403 -7.21 -16.72 -16.66
C ASN A 403 -8.62 -16.06 -16.62
N ALA A 404 -9.10 -15.74 -15.41
CA ALA A 404 -10.46 -15.25 -15.18
C ALA A 404 -10.59 -13.72 -15.26
N THR A 405 -9.49 -12.97 -15.20
CA THR A 405 -9.51 -11.51 -15.07
C THR A 405 -8.63 -10.80 -16.10
N ALA A 406 -9.02 -9.58 -16.49
CA ALA A 406 -8.28 -8.76 -17.44
C ALA A 406 -7.15 -7.99 -16.72
N ILE A 407 -6.04 -8.65 -16.47
CA ILE A 407 -4.88 -8.08 -15.77
C ILE A 407 -3.60 -8.08 -16.59
N LEU A 408 -3.64 -8.56 -17.82
CA LEU A 408 -2.50 -8.60 -18.72
C LEU A 408 -2.61 -7.47 -19.76
N PRO A 409 -1.64 -6.56 -19.85
CA PRO A 409 -1.68 -5.49 -20.84
C PRO A 409 -1.33 -6.02 -22.23
N ASN A 410 -2.04 -5.51 -23.24
CA ASN A 410 -1.67 -5.69 -24.63
C ASN A 410 -0.58 -4.67 -25.06
N GLN A 411 -0.14 -4.69 -26.32
CA GLN A 411 0.85 -3.74 -26.84
C GLN A 411 0.35 -2.30 -26.97
N SER A 412 -0.94 -2.07 -26.74
CA SER A 412 -1.52 -0.72 -26.57
C SER A 412 -1.72 -0.38 -25.08
N ASN A 413 -1.09 -1.10 -24.16
CA ASN A 413 -1.10 -0.93 -22.72
C ASN A 413 -2.45 -1.21 -22.03
N VAL A 414 -3.46 -1.66 -22.79
CA VAL A 414 -4.82 -1.93 -22.28
C VAL A 414 -4.90 -3.33 -21.70
N PHE A 415 -5.48 -3.46 -20.52
CA PHE A 415 -5.67 -4.75 -19.85
C PHE A 415 -6.69 -5.63 -20.58
N LYS A 416 -6.34 -6.89 -20.77
CA LYS A 416 -7.11 -7.90 -21.49
C LYS A 416 -7.14 -9.22 -20.73
N LEU A 417 -8.14 -10.05 -21.06
CA LEU A 417 -8.17 -11.44 -20.65
C LEU A 417 -7.05 -12.21 -21.36
N LYS A 418 -6.40 -13.13 -20.65
CA LYS A 418 -5.36 -14.00 -21.21
C LYS A 418 -5.81 -14.67 -22.51
N ASP A 419 -7.07 -15.13 -22.55
CA ASP A 419 -7.60 -15.84 -23.73
C ASP A 419 -7.75 -14.98 -24.98
N SER A 420 -7.73 -13.66 -24.84
CA SER A 420 -7.76 -12.71 -25.96
C SER A 420 -6.39 -12.27 -26.44
N LEU A 421 -5.30 -12.73 -25.76
CA LEU A 421 -3.95 -12.32 -26.05
C LEU A 421 -3.12 -13.39 -26.75
N TYR A 422 -2.20 -12.95 -27.58
CA TYR A 422 -1.25 -13.74 -28.35
C TYR A 422 0.17 -13.25 -28.11
N LYS A 423 1.14 -14.14 -28.10
CA LYS A 423 2.57 -13.80 -28.04
C LYS A 423 3.12 -13.61 -29.47
N GLU A 424 4.01 -12.68 -29.66
CA GLU A 424 4.80 -12.64 -30.89
C GLU A 424 5.78 -13.82 -30.91
N SER A 425 5.66 -14.72 -31.90
CA SER A 425 6.62 -15.83 -32.05
C SER A 425 7.92 -15.37 -32.73
N GLN A 426 7.83 -14.34 -33.56
CA GLN A 426 8.91 -13.60 -34.20
C GLN A 426 8.55 -12.13 -34.14
N ALA A 427 9.55 -11.25 -34.05
CA ALA A 427 9.30 -9.80 -33.98
C ALA A 427 8.53 -9.33 -35.23
N ILE A 428 7.35 -8.79 -35.02
CA ILE A 428 6.55 -8.15 -36.07
C ILE A 428 6.99 -6.69 -36.17
N SER A 429 7.40 -6.25 -37.37
CA SER A 429 7.85 -4.88 -37.53
C SER A 429 6.74 -3.87 -37.25
N GLU A 430 7.10 -2.71 -36.69
CA GLU A 430 6.13 -1.65 -36.39
C GLU A 430 5.46 -1.10 -37.66
N GLU A 431 6.17 -1.14 -38.79
CA GLU A 431 5.61 -0.78 -40.09
C GLU A 431 4.46 -1.71 -40.49
N LEU A 432 4.59 -3.02 -40.32
CA LEU A 432 3.51 -3.99 -40.59
C LEU A 432 2.32 -3.79 -39.65
N LYS A 433 2.57 -3.53 -38.40
CA LYS A 433 1.51 -3.24 -37.42
C LYS A 433 0.75 -1.95 -37.79
N ASN A 434 1.48 -0.91 -38.23
CA ASN A 434 0.87 0.34 -38.65
C ASN A 434 0.06 0.16 -39.94
N LEU A 435 0.57 -0.59 -40.94
CA LEU A 435 -0.18 -0.90 -42.16
C LEU A 435 -1.48 -1.65 -41.88
N ALA A 436 -1.44 -2.64 -40.95
CA ALA A 436 -2.63 -3.35 -40.51
C ALA A 436 -3.63 -2.41 -39.84
N PHE A 437 -3.14 -1.51 -38.98
CA PHE A 437 -3.96 -0.52 -38.27
C PHE A 437 -4.66 0.45 -39.24
N GLU A 438 -3.94 0.98 -40.23
CA GLU A 438 -4.52 1.87 -41.27
C GLU A 438 -5.60 1.16 -42.12
N LEU A 439 -5.49 -0.15 -42.24
CA LEU A 439 -6.51 -0.98 -42.88
C LEU A 439 -7.70 -1.30 -41.99
N GLY A 440 -7.66 -0.91 -40.70
CA GLY A 440 -8.72 -1.13 -39.73
C GLY A 440 -8.52 -2.38 -38.84
N TYR A 441 -7.33 -2.97 -38.83
CA TYR A 441 -6.98 -4.11 -37.99
C TYR A 441 -5.86 -3.77 -37.04
N ASP A 442 -6.21 -3.47 -35.78
CA ASP A 442 -5.24 -3.19 -34.72
C ASP A 442 -4.72 -4.47 -34.08
N ILE A 443 -3.65 -5.03 -34.64
CA ILE A 443 -2.98 -6.22 -34.10
C ILE A 443 -2.40 -6.00 -32.70
N ARG A 444 -2.02 -4.76 -32.32
CA ARG A 444 -1.50 -4.45 -30.99
C ARG A 444 -2.54 -4.73 -29.90
N SER A 445 -3.82 -4.63 -30.25
CA SER A 445 -4.92 -4.93 -29.32
C SER A 445 -4.99 -6.40 -28.93
N GLU A 446 -4.43 -7.30 -29.74
CA GLU A 446 -4.39 -8.75 -29.50
C GLU A 446 -3.02 -9.24 -29.01
N LEU A 447 -1.96 -8.46 -29.17
CA LEU A 447 -0.61 -8.87 -28.79
C LEU A 447 -0.34 -8.54 -27.33
N LEU A 448 0.23 -9.51 -26.59
CA LEU A 448 0.72 -9.28 -25.24
C LEU A 448 1.82 -8.21 -25.26
N CYS A 449 1.81 -7.31 -24.29
CA CYS A 449 2.86 -6.32 -24.07
C CYS A 449 4.22 -7.02 -23.93
N LYS A 450 5.27 -6.47 -24.57
CA LYS A 450 6.60 -7.08 -24.64
C LYS A 450 7.32 -7.09 -23.29
N GLU A 451 6.98 -6.14 -22.43
CA GLU A 451 7.54 -5.96 -21.10
C GLU A 451 6.98 -6.96 -20.08
N ILE A 452 5.97 -7.77 -20.46
CA ILE A 452 5.37 -8.78 -19.57
C ILE A 452 6.04 -10.13 -19.77
N GLU A 453 6.66 -10.62 -18.68
CA GLU A 453 7.37 -11.88 -18.62
C GLU A 453 6.43 -13.04 -18.25
N ILE A 454 5.76 -13.63 -19.23
CA ILE A 454 4.86 -14.77 -19.03
C ILE A 454 5.21 -15.91 -19.98
N GLU A 455 5.42 -17.12 -19.43
CA GLU A 455 5.77 -18.31 -20.21
C GLU A 455 4.56 -19.09 -20.74
N PHE A 456 3.37 -18.88 -20.24
CA PHE A 456 2.20 -19.75 -20.45
C PHE A 456 1.34 -19.47 -21.71
N LEU A 457 1.80 -18.65 -22.65
CA LEU A 457 1.14 -18.43 -23.96
C LEU A 457 1.79 -19.22 -25.09
N GLU A 458 2.53 -20.28 -24.77
CA GLU A 458 3.36 -21.03 -25.74
C GLU A 458 2.63 -21.45 -27.04
N ASN A 459 1.33 -21.71 -26.98
CA ASN A 459 0.55 -22.20 -28.13
C ASN A 459 -0.31 -21.12 -28.81
N LYS A 460 -0.34 -19.89 -28.31
CA LYS A 460 -1.11 -18.77 -28.88
C LYS A 460 -0.18 -17.70 -29.41
N THR A 461 0.31 -17.89 -30.63
CA THR A 461 1.26 -16.95 -31.22
C THR A 461 0.71 -16.25 -32.44
N ARG A 462 1.21 -15.05 -32.70
CA ARG A 462 1.07 -14.33 -33.97
C ARG A 462 2.45 -14.20 -34.61
N THR A 463 2.47 -14.40 -35.92
CA THR A 463 3.69 -14.30 -36.73
C THR A 463 3.60 -13.10 -37.67
N PRO A 464 4.72 -12.61 -38.21
CA PRO A 464 4.69 -11.64 -39.30
C PRO A 464 3.83 -12.11 -40.48
N SER A 465 3.88 -13.40 -40.84
CA SER A 465 3.03 -13.99 -41.89
C SER A 465 1.52 -13.90 -41.59
N TYR A 466 1.13 -13.99 -40.33
CA TYR A 466 -0.28 -13.79 -39.95
C TYR A 466 -0.71 -12.33 -40.23
N VAL A 467 0.11 -11.35 -39.81
CA VAL A 467 -0.20 -9.93 -40.05
C VAL A 467 -0.18 -9.61 -41.57
N ALA A 468 0.78 -10.16 -42.31
CA ALA A 468 0.84 -10.04 -43.77
C ALA A 468 -0.44 -10.58 -44.41
N HIS A 469 -0.93 -11.74 -43.97
CA HIS A 469 -2.18 -12.32 -44.46
C HIS A 469 -3.40 -11.42 -44.17
N GLU A 470 -3.48 -10.83 -42.98
CA GLU A 470 -4.55 -9.89 -42.62
C GLU A 470 -4.48 -8.60 -43.48
N ILE A 471 -3.27 -8.06 -43.70
CA ILE A 471 -3.06 -6.93 -44.61
C ILE A 471 -3.53 -7.31 -46.03
N GLU A 472 -3.14 -8.48 -46.56
CA GLU A 472 -3.60 -8.97 -47.85
C GLU A 472 -5.13 -9.10 -47.93
N ARG A 473 -5.73 -9.70 -46.92
CA ARG A 473 -7.19 -9.89 -46.84
C ARG A 473 -7.96 -8.57 -46.86
N LEU A 474 -7.45 -7.55 -46.15
CA LEU A 474 -8.12 -6.23 -46.05
C LEU A 474 -7.81 -5.31 -47.23
N LEU A 475 -6.63 -5.40 -47.81
CA LEU A 475 -6.21 -4.50 -48.91
C LEU A 475 -6.71 -4.98 -50.26
N LYS A 476 -6.72 -6.28 -50.57
CA LYS A 476 -7.15 -6.83 -51.86
C LYS A 476 -8.52 -6.34 -52.35
N PRO A 477 -9.59 -6.25 -51.55
CA PRO A 477 -10.85 -5.67 -52.01
C PRO A 477 -10.72 -4.20 -52.39
N LYS A 478 -9.96 -3.41 -51.60
CA LYS A 478 -9.77 -1.98 -51.81
C LYS A 478 -8.96 -1.67 -53.08
N LEU A 479 -8.05 -2.57 -53.48
CA LEU A 479 -7.30 -2.44 -54.74
C LEU A 479 -8.16 -2.62 -56.00
N LYS A 480 -9.33 -3.25 -55.87
CA LYS A 480 -10.28 -3.44 -56.98
C LYS A 480 -11.26 -2.27 -57.13
N GLU A 481 -11.33 -1.37 -56.17
CA GLU A 481 -12.15 -0.17 -56.21
C GLU A 481 -11.54 0.85 -57.23
N PHE A 482 -12.39 1.49 -58.05
CA PHE A 482 -11.96 2.51 -58.96
C PHE A 482 -12.93 3.70 -58.97
N PRO A 483 -12.46 4.93 -58.77
CA PRO A 483 -11.08 5.32 -58.41
C PRO A 483 -10.70 4.89 -56.99
N ARG A 484 -9.43 4.56 -56.77
CA ARG A 484 -8.94 4.22 -55.41
C ARG A 484 -8.96 5.45 -54.54
N THR A 485 -9.30 5.24 -53.24
CA THR A 485 -9.25 6.31 -52.24
C THR A 485 -7.79 6.72 -51.99
N ASP A 486 -7.58 7.96 -51.54
CA ASP A 486 -6.24 8.46 -51.19
C ASP A 486 -5.59 7.62 -50.09
N SER A 487 -6.38 7.11 -49.10
CA SER A 487 -5.91 6.18 -48.10
C SER A 487 -5.40 4.86 -48.71
N THR A 488 -6.13 4.28 -49.67
CA THR A 488 -5.70 3.04 -50.34
C THR A 488 -4.41 3.26 -51.12
N LYS A 489 -4.28 4.39 -51.82
CA LYS A 489 -3.06 4.77 -52.56
C LYS A 489 -1.86 4.92 -51.61
N LEU A 490 -2.06 5.57 -50.46
CA LEU A 490 -1.02 5.78 -49.46
C LEU A 490 -0.53 4.45 -48.87
N ILE A 491 -1.47 3.60 -48.42
CA ILE A 491 -1.16 2.27 -47.87
C ILE A 491 -0.41 1.41 -48.92
N SER A 492 -0.87 1.42 -50.17
CA SER A 492 -0.20 0.70 -51.26
C SER A 492 1.24 1.14 -51.46
N LYS A 493 1.49 2.45 -51.41
CA LYS A 493 2.84 3.03 -51.53
C LYS A 493 3.73 2.66 -50.33
N GLN A 494 3.20 2.74 -49.13
CA GLN A 494 3.91 2.34 -47.90
C GLN A 494 4.27 0.84 -47.94
N LEU A 495 3.35 -0.02 -48.37
CA LEU A 495 3.60 -1.45 -48.51
C LEU A 495 4.65 -1.74 -49.59
N LEU A 496 4.66 -1.03 -50.74
CA LEU A 496 5.70 -1.15 -51.75
C LEU A 496 7.08 -0.74 -51.22
N LEU A 497 7.14 0.35 -50.47
CA LEU A 497 8.37 0.79 -49.80
C LEU A 497 8.87 -0.27 -48.81
N TRP A 498 7.96 -0.86 -48.03
CA TRP A 498 8.29 -1.94 -47.12
C TRP A 498 8.83 -3.17 -47.90
N PHE A 499 8.21 -3.56 -49.02
CA PHE A 499 8.70 -4.65 -49.88
C PHE A 499 10.11 -4.40 -50.40
N ASN A 500 10.41 -3.16 -50.78
CA ASN A 500 11.73 -2.80 -51.29
C ASN A 500 12.82 -2.86 -50.20
N ASN A 501 12.46 -2.49 -48.96
CA ASN A 501 13.39 -2.49 -47.83
C ASN A 501 13.58 -3.89 -47.21
N HIS A 502 12.62 -4.82 -47.39
CA HIS A 502 12.59 -6.13 -46.75
C HIS A 502 12.30 -7.25 -47.76
N LYS A 503 13.05 -7.28 -48.86
CA LYS A 503 12.76 -8.17 -50.02
C LYS A 503 12.59 -9.63 -49.65
N ASP A 504 13.53 -10.21 -48.90
CA ASP A 504 13.54 -11.62 -48.54
C ASP A 504 12.40 -11.96 -47.57
N GLU A 505 12.14 -11.10 -46.60
CA GLU A 505 11.03 -11.25 -45.65
C GLU A 505 9.69 -11.07 -46.38
N ALA A 506 9.55 -10.07 -47.22
CA ALA A 506 8.34 -9.78 -47.99
C ALA A 506 7.92 -10.96 -48.89
N GLU A 507 8.89 -11.57 -49.58
CA GLU A 507 8.62 -12.76 -50.39
C GLU A 507 8.16 -13.96 -49.56
N SER A 508 8.70 -14.10 -48.37
CA SER A 508 8.37 -15.23 -47.47
C SER A 508 7.00 -15.10 -46.82
N ILE A 509 6.56 -13.87 -46.44
CA ILE A 509 5.33 -13.66 -45.64
C ILE A 509 4.14 -13.19 -46.46
N PHE A 510 4.35 -12.45 -47.58
CA PHE A 510 3.28 -12.02 -48.49
C PHE A 510 3.17 -12.96 -49.66
N THR A 511 2.28 -13.94 -49.54
CA THR A 511 2.20 -15.03 -50.53
C THR A 511 1.63 -14.61 -51.88
N ASP A 512 0.79 -13.58 -51.92
CA ASP A 512 0.09 -13.12 -53.13
C ASP A 512 0.40 -11.68 -53.52
N LEU A 513 0.33 -10.72 -52.59
CA LEU A 513 0.56 -9.32 -52.91
C LEU A 513 2.01 -9.04 -53.32
N TYR A 514 3.00 -9.79 -52.83
CA TYR A 514 4.39 -9.62 -53.24
C TYR A 514 4.60 -10.07 -54.69
N LYS A 515 3.98 -11.19 -55.08
CA LYS A 515 4.00 -11.65 -56.51
C LYS A 515 3.26 -10.70 -57.43
N ASN A 516 2.15 -10.13 -56.94
CA ASN A 516 1.28 -9.22 -57.67
C ASN A 516 1.50 -7.74 -57.29
N ARG A 517 2.71 -7.37 -56.86
CA ARG A 517 3.02 -6.04 -56.33
C ARG A 517 2.79 -4.91 -57.36
N HIS A 518 2.71 -5.24 -58.66
CA HIS A 518 2.31 -4.29 -59.69
C HIS A 518 0.90 -3.71 -59.45
N LEU A 519 0.00 -4.46 -58.77
CA LEU A 519 -1.35 -4.00 -58.42
C LEU A 519 -1.32 -2.89 -57.34
N LEU A 520 -0.23 -2.73 -56.63
CA LEU A 520 -0.07 -1.68 -55.61
C LEU A 520 0.29 -0.33 -56.18
N ARG A 521 0.69 -0.28 -57.47
CA ARG A 521 1.01 0.97 -58.14
C ARG A 521 -0.25 1.63 -58.67
N ASP A 522 -0.26 2.96 -58.65
CA ASP A 522 -1.31 3.77 -59.27
C ASP A 522 -0.88 4.18 -60.70
N ASP A 523 -1.86 4.38 -61.59
CA ASP A 523 -1.58 4.78 -62.98
C ASP A 523 -0.79 6.09 -63.03
N ASP A 524 -1.07 7.05 -62.14
CA ASP A 524 -0.33 8.32 -62.06
C ASP A 524 1.13 8.13 -61.60
N GLU A 525 1.42 7.12 -60.77
CA GLU A 525 2.80 6.80 -60.37
C GLU A 525 3.55 6.07 -61.48
N ILE A 526 2.87 5.22 -62.20
CA ILE A 526 3.46 4.53 -63.36
C ILE A 526 3.87 5.57 -64.43
N ILE A 527 3.00 6.54 -64.71
CA ILE A 527 3.28 7.62 -65.66
C ILE A 527 4.48 8.45 -65.19
N LYS A 528 4.51 8.86 -63.89
CA LYS A 528 5.66 9.59 -63.32
C LYS A 528 6.95 8.79 -63.31
N ASP A 529 6.89 7.48 -63.11
CA ASP A 529 8.08 6.63 -63.13
C ASP A 529 8.56 6.41 -64.59
N MET A 530 7.63 6.36 -65.54
CA MET A 530 7.99 6.39 -66.98
C MET A 530 8.66 7.72 -67.37
N GLU A 531 8.11 8.88 -66.96
CA GLU A 531 8.71 10.19 -67.18
C GLU A 531 10.11 10.30 -66.59
N LYS A 532 10.33 9.76 -65.39
CA LYS A 532 11.64 9.70 -64.73
C LYS A 532 12.60 8.74 -65.47
N ALA A 533 12.09 7.59 -65.92
CA ALA A 533 12.90 6.65 -66.69
C ALA A 533 13.35 7.28 -68.02
N GLU A 534 12.45 7.97 -68.71
CA GLU A 534 12.79 8.73 -69.97
C GLU A 534 13.82 9.83 -69.70
N LEU A 535 13.71 10.54 -68.55
CA LEU A 535 14.69 11.55 -68.13
C LEU A 535 16.05 10.92 -67.82
N LEU A 536 16.08 9.77 -67.13
CA LEU A 536 17.29 9.03 -66.86
C LEU A 536 17.96 8.51 -68.13
N GLU A 537 17.17 7.97 -69.05
CA GLU A 537 17.66 7.53 -70.39
C GLU A 537 18.28 8.68 -71.17
N HIS A 538 17.64 9.85 -71.10
CA HIS A 538 18.18 11.06 -71.74
C HIS A 538 19.48 11.56 -71.07
N ILE A 539 19.62 11.42 -69.78
CA ILE A 539 20.84 11.75 -69.04
C ILE A 539 21.96 10.76 -69.37
N ILE A 540 21.67 9.47 -69.49
CA ILE A 540 22.62 8.43 -69.87
C ILE A 540 23.13 8.71 -71.28
N ASP A 541 22.23 8.99 -72.26
CA ASP A 541 22.57 9.31 -73.63
C ASP A 541 23.46 10.55 -73.75
N LYS A 542 23.18 11.58 -72.94
CA LYS A 542 23.98 12.81 -72.95
C LYS A 542 25.32 12.69 -72.24
N SER A 543 25.40 11.82 -71.21
CA SER A 543 26.64 11.63 -70.47
C SER A 543 27.68 10.79 -71.17
N GLY A 544 27.28 10.03 -72.21
CA GLY A 544 28.19 9.11 -72.96
C GLY A 544 28.68 7.93 -72.14
N VAL A 545 28.03 7.62 -71.02
CA VAL A 545 28.31 6.50 -70.09
C VAL A 545 27.33 5.38 -70.41
N SER A 546 27.79 4.11 -70.40
CA SER A 546 26.89 2.99 -70.64
C SER A 546 25.90 2.81 -69.48
N GLN A 547 24.75 2.20 -69.76
CA GLN A 547 23.73 1.91 -68.69
C GLN A 547 24.34 1.11 -67.56
N GLU A 548 25.20 0.15 -67.79
CA GLU A 548 25.88 -0.68 -66.85
C GLU A 548 26.84 0.11 -65.90
N GLU A 549 27.61 1.03 -66.52
CA GLU A 549 28.50 1.94 -65.82
C GLU A 549 27.71 2.95 -64.96
N PHE A 550 26.56 3.43 -65.48
CA PHE A 550 25.69 4.35 -64.73
C PHE A 550 25.02 3.65 -63.52
N GLU A 551 24.55 2.41 -63.65
CA GLU A 551 24.05 1.60 -62.57
C GLU A 551 25.15 1.33 -61.55
N GLU A 552 26.39 1.07 -61.97
CA GLU A 552 27.54 0.86 -61.08
C GLU A 552 27.88 2.13 -60.27
N ILE A 553 27.77 3.30 -60.91
CA ILE A 553 27.97 4.62 -60.27
C ILE A 553 26.87 4.90 -59.24
N ILE A 554 25.59 4.62 -59.58
CA ILE A 554 24.45 4.78 -58.65
C ILE A 554 24.61 3.87 -57.45
N PHE A 555 24.99 2.62 -57.62
CA PHE A 555 25.11 1.66 -56.54
C PHE A 555 26.37 1.82 -55.66
N LYS A 556 27.47 2.37 -56.23
CA LYS A 556 28.75 2.49 -55.53
C LYS A 556 28.96 3.83 -54.82
N ASP A 557 28.50 4.93 -55.37
CA ASP A 557 28.75 6.24 -54.76
C ASP A 557 27.70 7.31 -55.17
N GLY A 558 26.64 7.43 -54.36
CA GLY A 558 25.56 8.40 -54.58
C GLY A 558 26.03 9.87 -54.68
N LYS A 559 27.25 10.20 -54.21
CA LYS A 559 27.83 11.53 -54.32
C LYS A 559 28.28 11.87 -55.73
N ILE A 560 28.66 10.87 -56.51
CA ILE A 560 29.06 11.06 -57.93
C ILE A 560 27.82 11.42 -58.76
N MET A 561 26.67 10.82 -58.45
CA MET A 561 25.42 11.16 -59.15
C MET A 561 24.96 12.58 -58.86
N ILE A 562 25.09 13.06 -57.64
CA ILE A 562 24.80 14.46 -57.29
C ILE A 562 25.69 15.41 -58.08
N LYS A 563 26.97 15.07 -58.28
CA LYS A 563 27.90 15.89 -59.09
C LYS A 563 27.56 15.91 -60.58
N VAL A 564 27.20 14.76 -61.14
CA VAL A 564 26.81 14.64 -62.54
C VAL A 564 25.51 15.38 -62.82
N VAL A 565 24.52 15.29 -61.96
CA VAL A 565 23.24 16.00 -62.05
C VAL A 565 23.45 17.50 -61.83
N GLY A 566 24.32 17.89 -60.86
CA GLY A 566 24.69 19.29 -60.64
C GLY A 566 25.42 19.93 -61.78
N ASP A 567 26.32 19.20 -62.48
CA ASP A 567 27.01 19.67 -63.68
C ASP A 567 26.06 19.86 -64.91
N LEU A 568 24.98 19.05 -64.96
CA LEU A 568 23.96 19.15 -66.02
C LEU A 568 22.85 20.18 -65.68
N TYR A 569 22.58 20.41 -64.42
CA TYR A 569 21.56 21.33 -63.88
C TYR A 569 22.09 22.11 -62.69
N PRO A 570 22.87 23.21 -62.92
CA PRO A 570 23.56 23.92 -61.84
C PRO A 570 22.67 24.47 -60.73
N ASP A 571 21.41 24.75 -61.00
CA ASP A 571 20.45 25.30 -60.04
C ASP A 571 19.81 24.25 -59.17
N SER A 572 20.04 22.95 -59.34
CA SER A 572 19.45 21.84 -58.61
C SER A 572 20.39 21.26 -57.53
N GLU A 573 21.65 21.65 -57.51
CA GLU A 573 22.68 21.11 -56.57
C GLU A 573 22.33 21.38 -55.12
N ASP A 574 21.83 22.57 -54.83
CA ASP A 574 21.41 22.98 -53.48
C ASP A 574 20.14 22.24 -53.00
N GLU A 575 19.19 21.95 -53.88
CA GLU A 575 17.96 21.21 -53.55
C GLU A 575 18.23 19.71 -53.34
N ILE A 576 19.09 19.13 -54.14
CA ILE A 576 19.45 17.70 -54.03
C ILE A 576 20.33 17.48 -52.80
N GLU A 577 21.30 18.34 -52.52
CA GLU A 577 22.12 18.26 -51.28
C GLU A 577 21.29 18.47 -50.03
N GLN A 578 20.26 19.33 -50.08
CA GLN A 578 19.30 19.52 -48.97
C GLN A 578 18.40 18.31 -48.78
N SER A 579 17.96 17.62 -49.85
CA SER A 579 17.13 16.40 -49.74
C SER A 579 17.91 15.21 -49.21
N TYR A 580 19.19 15.07 -49.56
CA TYR A 580 20.06 14.00 -49.00
C TYR A 580 20.47 14.25 -47.56
N LYS A 581 20.71 15.48 -47.14
CA LYS A 581 20.95 15.85 -45.73
C LYS A 581 19.72 15.66 -44.87
N LEU A 582 18.51 15.69 -45.45
CA LEU A 582 17.24 15.35 -44.76
C LEU A 582 17.06 13.85 -44.56
N ALA A 583 17.66 12.99 -45.38
CA ALA A 583 17.57 11.53 -45.28
C ALA A 583 18.48 10.93 -44.18
N ASP A 584 19.55 11.62 -43.78
CA ASP A 584 20.54 11.13 -42.80
C ASP A 584 20.18 11.41 -41.35
N HIS A 585 18.92 11.70 -41.06
CA HIS A 585 18.41 11.91 -39.71
C HIS A 585 17.83 10.62 -39.09
N SER A 586 18.66 9.59 -38.97
CA SER A 586 18.31 8.31 -38.35
C SER A 586 18.29 8.35 -36.80
N ASP A 587 18.57 9.48 -36.17
CA ASP A 587 18.67 9.55 -34.69
C ASP A 587 17.40 10.16 -34.09
N GLU A 588 16.48 9.26 -33.72
CA GLU A 588 15.18 9.57 -33.10
C GLU A 588 15.34 10.35 -31.77
N LYS A 589 16.43 10.13 -31.05
CA LYS A 589 16.71 10.79 -29.76
C LYS A 589 17.01 12.28 -29.91
N SER A 590 17.67 12.71 -31.00
CA SER A 590 18.04 14.13 -31.16
C SER A 590 16.86 15.03 -31.54
N ARG A 591 15.70 14.46 -31.88
CA ARG A 591 14.49 15.19 -32.29
C ARG A 591 13.47 15.37 -31.16
N ILE A 592 13.57 14.58 -30.10
CA ILE A 592 12.62 14.53 -29.00
C ILE A 592 13.12 15.34 -27.79
N THR A 593 14.42 15.60 -27.71
CA THR A 593 15.05 16.34 -26.61
C THR A 593 15.73 17.61 -27.14
N ILE A 594 15.71 18.65 -26.32
CA ILE A 594 16.48 19.87 -26.56
C ILE A 594 17.96 19.55 -26.37
N SER A 595 18.84 19.86 -27.32
CA SER A 595 20.28 19.76 -27.08
C SER A 595 20.70 20.69 -25.92
N GLU A 596 21.68 20.31 -25.14
CA GLU A 596 22.19 21.13 -24.03
C GLU A 596 22.58 22.54 -24.47
N GLU A 597 23.20 22.66 -25.65
CA GLU A 597 23.57 23.95 -26.24
C GLU A 597 22.35 24.85 -26.57
N ALA A 598 21.28 24.24 -27.12
CA ALA A 598 20.04 24.98 -27.44
C ALA A 598 19.32 25.40 -26.17
N GLN A 599 19.39 24.57 -25.13
CA GLN A 599 18.84 24.87 -23.82
C GLN A 599 19.56 26.04 -23.15
N GLU A 600 20.88 26.05 -23.13
CA GLU A 600 21.68 27.16 -22.60
C GLU A 600 21.39 28.48 -23.30
N LEU A 601 21.31 28.45 -24.63
CA LEU A 601 20.99 29.63 -25.45
C LEU A 601 19.64 30.23 -25.10
N ILE A 602 18.61 29.37 -24.93
CA ILE A 602 17.26 29.82 -24.58
C ILE A 602 17.20 30.33 -23.18
N LEU A 603 17.81 29.65 -22.21
CA LEU A 603 17.85 30.11 -20.82
C LEU A 603 18.57 31.46 -20.70
N THR A 604 19.62 31.67 -21.51
CA THR A 604 20.34 32.94 -21.59
C THR A 604 19.43 34.05 -22.14
N GLU A 605 18.69 33.77 -23.22
CA GLU A 605 17.75 34.73 -23.81
C GLU A 605 16.58 35.05 -22.88
N LEU A 606 16.03 34.04 -22.16
CA LEU A 606 14.97 34.24 -21.17
C LEU A 606 15.46 35.09 -19.99
N LYS A 607 16.68 34.88 -19.52
CA LYS A 607 17.30 35.74 -18.49
C LYS A 607 17.48 37.18 -18.99
N ALA A 608 17.93 37.35 -20.23
CA ALA A 608 18.06 38.69 -20.85
C ALA A 608 16.72 39.41 -20.99
N LYS A 609 15.61 38.67 -21.05
CA LYS A 609 14.23 39.19 -21.09
C LYS A 609 13.56 39.23 -19.73
N GLU A 610 14.34 39.13 -18.64
CA GLU A 610 13.88 39.25 -17.24
C GLU A 610 12.86 38.20 -16.78
N PHE A 611 12.86 36.99 -17.41
CA PHE A 611 12.05 35.90 -16.94
C PHE A 611 12.64 35.30 -15.64
N SER A 612 11.78 34.97 -14.71
CA SER A 612 12.18 34.28 -13.46
C SER A 612 12.33 32.79 -13.73
N ILE A 613 13.56 32.28 -13.55
CA ILE A 613 13.93 30.90 -13.81
C ILE A 613 14.33 30.25 -12.47
N PRO A 614 13.62 29.23 -11.97
CA PRO A 614 13.93 28.54 -10.73
C PRO A 614 15.18 27.66 -10.87
N GLU A 615 15.86 27.40 -9.73
CA GLU A 615 17.05 26.50 -9.70
C GLU A 615 16.71 25.06 -10.14
N ASN A 616 15.50 24.57 -9.83
CA ASN A 616 15.02 23.25 -10.22
C ASN A 616 14.05 23.34 -11.40
N LEU A 617 14.59 23.58 -12.59
CA LEU A 617 13.82 23.70 -13.83
C LEU A 617 13.28 22.33 -14.25
N LYS A 618 11.97 22.26 -14.55
CA LYS A 618 11.36 21.03 -15.10
C LYS A 618 11.35 21.11 -16.64
N ILE A 619 12.12 20.23 -17.25
CA ILE A 619 12.19 20.06 -18.70
C ILE A 619 11.66 18.67 -19.04
N LYS A 620 10.62 18.63 -19.87
CA LYS A 620 10.10 17.37 -20.39
C LYS A 620 10.12 17.45 -21.93
N TYR A 621 11.02 16.68 -22.54
CA TYR A 621 11.29 16.71 -23.99
C TYR A 621 11.73 18.12 -24.43
N THR A 622 10.88 18.81 -25.19
CA THR A 622 11.12 20.17 -25.71
C THR A 622 10.30 21.22 -24.97
N ILE A 623 9.60 20.87 -23.90
CA ILE A 623 8.73 21.75 -23.11
C ILE A 623 9.41 22.07 -21.78
N ILE A 624 9.59 23.36 -21.51
CA ILE A 624 10.14 23.88 -20.27
C ILE A 624 8.98 24.47 -19.45
N THR A 625 8.86 24.06 -18.19
CA THR A 625 7.82 24.52 -17.26
C THR A 625 8.43 25.04 -15.97
N GLY A 626 7.68 25.85 -15.24
CA GLY A 626 8.12 26.46 -13.99
C GLY A 626 8.75 27.85 -14.14
N ILE A 627 8.75 28.41 -15.36
CA ILE A 627 9.21 29.76 -15.64
C ILE A 627 8.08 30.77 -15.45
N SER A 628 8.39 31.97 -14.98
CA SER A 628 7.43 33.09 -14.92
C SER A 628 7.92 34.27 -15.73
N LYS A 629 6.97 34.97 -16.37
CA LYS A 629 7.23 36.23 -17.09
C LYS A 629 7.62 37.34 -16.11
N PRO A 630 8.13 38.50 -16.58
CA PRO A 630 8.46 39.63 -15.73
C PRO A 630 7.27 40.17 -14.91
N ASP A 631 6.04 39.95 -15.35
CA ASP A 631 4.80 40.30 -14.65
C ASP A 631 4.39 39.28 -13.58
N GLY A 632 5.18 38.21 -13.37
CA GLY A 632 4.93 37.14 -12.42
C GLY A 632 3.98 36.05 -12.92
N SER A 633 3.40 36.15 -14.11
CA SER A 633 2.52 35.15 -14.66
C SER A 633 3.30 33.89 -15.10
N PRO A 634 2.80 32.68 -14.82
CA PRO A 634 3.48 31.45 -15.24
C PRO A 634 3.42 31.29 -16.77
N VAL A 635 4.47 30.73 -17.35
CA VAL A 635 4.58 30.49 -18.80
C VAL A 635 5.21 29.13 -19.08
N LYS A 636 4.70 28.42 -20.09
CA LYS A 636 5.32 27.24 -20.67
C LYS A 636 6.12 27.64 -21.90
N ILE A 637 7.32 27.16 -22.02
CA ILE A 637 8.19 27.44 -23.17
C ILE A 637 8.34 26.16 -24.00
N VAL A 638 7.92 26.21 -25.25
CA VAL A 638 8.17 25.13 -26.22
C VAL A 638 9.38 25.52 -27.05
N VAL A 639 10.36 24.64 -27.15
CA VAL A 639 11.62 24.88 -27.83
C VAL A 639 11.71 24.03 -29.08
N LYS A 640 12.06 24.64 -30.20
CA LYS A 640 12.33 23.96 -31.47
C LYS A 640 13.64 24.42 -32.09
N SER A 641 14.32 23.50 -32.77
CA SER A 641 15.47 23.83 -33.61
C SER A 641 15.05 23.68 -35.06
N GLY A 642 15.08 24.79 -35.81
CA GLY A 642 14.74 24.82 -37.24
C GLY A 642 16.00 24.84 -38.10
N LYS A 643 16.46 23.69 -38.59
CA LYS A 643 17.64 23.63 -39.49
C LYS A 643 17.31 23.95 -40.92
N ALA A 644 16.09 23.75 -41.41
CA ALA A 644 15.68 23.93 -42.79
C ALA A 644 14.42 24.79 -42.98
N GLY A 645 14.11 25.66 -41.99
CA GLY A 645 12.89 26.49 -42.03
C GLY A 645 11.59 25.73 -41.73
N LYS A 646 11.65 24.41 -41.54
CA LYS A 646 10.50 23.58 -41.16
C LYS A 646 10.55 23.25 -39.67
N LEU A 647 9.41 23.32 -39.02
CA LEU A 647 9.22 23.01 -37.60
C LEU A 647 8.23 21.85 -37.43
N TYR A 648 8.58 20.85 -36.66
CA TYR A 648 7.77 19.69 -36.44
C TYR A 648 7.33 19.64 -34.95
N PHE A 649 6.03 19.50 -34.71
CA PHE A 649 5.45 19.46 -33.38
C PHE A 649 4.76 18.12 -33.15
N ASN A 650 5.12 17.43 -32.06
CA ASN A 650 4.35 16.30 -31.63
C ASN A 650 3.02 16.75 -30.98
N PRO A 651 2.04 15.85 -30.79
CA PRO A 651 0.72 16.22 -30.22
C PRO A 651 0.80 16.96 -28.89
N ASN A 652 1.71 16.58 -28.00
CA ASN A 652 1.87 17.20 -26.68
C ASN A 652 2.46 18.62 -26.78
N GLU A 653 3.41 18.84 -27.66
CA GLU A 653 3.99 20.15 -27.91
C GLU A 653 2.97 21.10 -28.55
N TRP A 654 2.17 20.59 -29.47
CA TRP A 654 1.10 21.37 -30.09
C TRP A 654 0.01 21.73 -29.10
N LEU A 655 -0.38 20.77 -28.25
CA LEU A 655 -1.34 21.02 -27.18
C LEU A 655 -0.81 22.09 -26.21
N ALA A 656 0.47 21.97 -25.82
CA ALA A 656 1.10 22.97 -24.93
C ALA A 656 1.11 24.36 -25.56
N LEU A 657 1.36 24.49 -26.88
CA LEU A 657 1.33 25.76 -27.58
C LEU A 657 -0.08 26.35 -27.72
N SER A 658 -1.11 25.53 -27.72
CA SER A 658 -2.50 25.97 -27.80
C SER A 658 -3.02 26.59 -26.50
N GLU A 659 -2.24 26.53 -25.40
CA GLU A 659 -2.56 27.20 -24.13
C GLU A 659 -2.15 28.69 -24.19
N ASP A 660 -2.99 29.60 -23.74
CA ASP A 660 -2.74 31.06 -23.74
C ASP A 660 -1.47 31.49 -22.98
N SER A 661 -0.96 30.66 -22.09
CA SER A 661 0.24 30.90 -21.30
C SER A 661 1.54 30.38 -21.92
N SER A 662 1.52 29.87 -23.15
CA SER A 662 2.68 29.24 -23.78
C SER A 662 3.38 30.15 -24.79
N GLN A 663 4.70 29.99 -24.94
CA GLN A 663 5.53 30.69 -25.91
C GLN A 663 6.42 29.71 -26.68
N LEU A 664 6.56 29.94 -27.96
CA LEU A 664 7.43 29.15 -28.84
C LEU A 664 8.75 29.87 -29.07
N PHE A 665 9.86 29.21 -28.72
CA PHE A 665 11.21 29.67 -29.04
C PHE A 665 11.85 28.75 -30.08
N VAL A 666 12.37 29.33 -31.13
CA VAL A 666 13.05 28.61 -32.21
C VAL A 666 14.51 29.00 -32.26
N VAL A 667 15.39 28.02 -32.18
CA VAL A 667 16.82 28.18 -32.40
C VAL A 667 17.12 27.94 -33.88
N THR A 668 17.50 28.98 -34.59
CA THR A 668 17.81 28.91 -36.03
C THR A 668 19.31 28.69 -36.30
N ARG A 669 19.68 28.46 -37.58
CA ARG A 669 21.08 28.37 -38.02
C ARG A 669 21.87 29.61 -37.54
N GLY A 670 23.03 29.42 -36.91
CA GLY A 670 23.84 30.50 -36.37
C GLY A 670 23.52 30.83 -34.89
N ASN A 671 22.81 29.94 -34.19
CA ASN A 671 22.50 30.06 -32.77
C ASN A 671 21.65 31.29 -32.40
N VAL A 672 20.80 31.75 -33.33
CA VAL A 672 19.88 32.85 -33.10
C VAL A 672 18.58 32.30 -32.51
N VAL A 673 18.22 32.79 -31.30
CA VAL A 673 16.96 32.45 -30.64
C VAL A 673 15.87 33.44 -31.09
N ARG A 674 14.74 32.94 -31.57
CA ARG A 674 13.57 33.74 -31.91
C ARG A 674 12.35 33.32 -31.14
N ASN A 675 11.63 34.28 -30.55
CA ASN A 675 10.30 34.03 -30.02
C ASN A 675 9.29 34.21 -31.18
N ILE A 676 8.48 33.20 -31.42
CA ILE A 676 7.57 33.13 -32.56
C ILE A 676 6.15 32.90 -32.03
N THR A 677 5.17 33.53 -32.66
CA THR A 677 3.74 33.33 -32.35
C THR A 677 3.17 32.20 -33.23
N ILE A 678 2.11 31.55 -32.78
CA ILE A 678 1.42 30.51 -33.60
C ILE A 678 0.90 31.09 -34.90
N THR A 679 0.55 32.37 -34.92
CA THR A 679 0.08 33.08 -36.12
C THR A 679 1.17 33.26 -37.20
N ASP A 680 2.43 33.15 -36.83
CA ASP A 680 3.58 33.21 -37.74
C ASP A 680 3.89 31.88 -38.42
N LEU A 681 3.12 30.82 -38.07
CA LEU A 681 3.30 29.48 -38.58
C LEU A 681 2.28 29.16 -39.68
N GLU A 682 2.71 28.48 -40.71
CA GLU A 682 1.86 27.91 -41.78
C GLU A 682 2.00 26.39 -41.75
N GLU A 683 0.87 25.68 -41.60
CA GLU A 683 0.86 24.22 -41.59
C GLU A 683 1.12 23.69 -43.03
N ILE A 684 2.04 22.75 -43.12
CA ILE A 684 2.41 22.13 -44.39
C ILE A 684 2.22 20.61 -44.33
N ASN A 685 1.87 20.02 -45.45
CA ASN A 685 1.88 18.59 -45.62
C ASN A 685 3.31 18.10 -45.85
N ASP A 686 3.89 17.43 -44.88
CA ASP A 686 5.21 16.83 -44.95
C ASP A 686 5.15 15.33 -44.66
N VAL A 687 6.00 14.56 -45.31
CA VAL A 687 6.09 13.10 -45.12
C VAL A 687 6.37 12.74 -43.66
N PHE A 688 7.12 13.58 -42.97
CA PHE A 688 7.40 13.38 -41.53
C PHE A 688 6.15 13.55 -40.67
N HIS A 689 5.30 14.52 -40.99
CA HIS A 689 4.00 14.70 -40.30
C HIS A 689 3.11 13.46 -40.48
N MET A 690 2.98 12.92 -41.65
CA MET A 690 2.17 11.75 -41.93
C MET A 690 2.70 10.49 -41.22
N ARG A 691 4.02 10.33 -41.11
CA ARG A 691 4.66 9.13 -40.56
C ARG A 691 4.64 9.06 -39.04
N PHE A 692 4.68 10.20 -38.35
CA PHE A 692 4.84 10.28 -36.91
C PHE A 692 3.66 10.97 -36.17
N GLY A 693 2.58 11.28 -36.88
CA GLY A 693 1.43 11.99 -36.30
C GLY A 693 1.77 13.39 -35.78
N THR A 694 2.89 13.97 -36.24
CA THR A 694 3.35 15.30 -35.88
C THR A 694 2.72 16.34 -36.79
N LYS A 695 2.67 17.61 -36.38
CA LYS A 695 2.30 18.72 -37.23
C LYS A 695 3.54 19.41 -37.72
N ALA A 696 3.60 19.68 -39.04
CA ALA A 696 4.69 20.35 -39.68
C ALA A 696 4.29 21.78 -40.09
N PHE A 697 5.17 22.75 -39.87
CA PHE A 697 4.95 24.16 -40.12
C PHE A 697 6.18 24.80 -40.77
N VAL A 698 5.95 25.84 -41.55
CA VAL A 698 6.97 26.80 -41.98
C VAL A 698 6.65 28.17 -41.42
N LEU A 699 7.69 28.99 -41.27
CA LEU A 699 7.48 30.40 -40.93
C LEU A 699 6.86 31.11 -42.16
N ARG A 700 5.79 31.87 -41.94
CA ARG A 700 5.23 32.74 -42.95
C ARG A 700 6.27 33.77 -43.33
N SER A 701 6.48 33.93 -44.63
CA SER A 701 7.44 34.89 -45.20
C SER A 701 7.03 36.34 -44.99
#